data_879c9a8aef3fc07e75d0815d9c73242d
#
_entry.id   879c9a8aef3fc07e75d0815d9c73242d
#
_cell.length_a   1.000
_cell.length_b   1.000
_cell.length_c   1.000
_cell.angle_alpha   90.00
_cell.angle_beta   90.00
_cell.angle_gamma   90.00
#
_symmetry.space_group_name_H-M   'P 1'
#
loop_
_entity.id
_entity.type
_entity.pdbx_description
1 polymer ?
#
loop_
_entity_poly.entity_id
_entity_poly.type
_entity_poly.pdbx_seq_one_letter_code
_entity_poly.pdbx_strand_id
1 'polypeptide(L)'
;MTRYAVVDLEATDAHSSENKIIQIGIVLVEDGEIVETFSTEVNPHEPLLPRISELTGLSDKQLKTAPEFSEVAAKVRELLTDSVFVAHNARFDYGLLEKSFLNAGLEFNEMLRVDTVDLARVFYPTFEKYGLESLSEKLDLAHDHPHAAVSDAYATAELLLKIEAKIQKLPRSVLEELLRHSDNLLFESKTFLQEQLDKTKIRPAGFKVVHNIATRKFRASVSKKSPLTDLSANFSENISRLGLASRSKQEKLAHLMGTELTHLQASFIEAPTGLGKTYGYLLPILASGKGLVVSTANKVLQKQLVNDVAPKLGKTFGLKMAKIVGTKNYISLRKFSELLLNNTDGKNFEIFKMKILIWLTETRTGELDEVSKVMTNDDYFEVIRHDGYVNTKQLHYEQDFWLKAQKEAEQAEIKVVNHAYLIERLADYPETFLENRVLVVDEAQQLFPIMENAGQKSLKITDELIKIDAETSENPQLTKRLQESLVFQLNKKELDLNKIKIDADELGLRNLSALLEADNQIVWRENGMLYASDQDFYNFERLIPKNTKLFMLGATLSLSKDKPSFPDLLGFTDYRFFKIEGNQATNQQLLTVTDAPNIKNLSLIDYADYTANSIGELSKLNLPMVVLFTSKMALTFVAEKLSAEGFEILAQDINGSPAQIKKKFDKGEGKILLGLGSFWEGVDFDKQNQVILVIPRLPFATPDDILTKKYAQKFENPFYDFNVPMATLKLRQAIGRVNRRKNQYSSIVVLDKRLAGKSYAKRMRKNLSETLPVKMLNLLDTISEIKNFLI
;
A
#
# COMPACT_ATOMS: atom_id res chain seq x y z
N MET A 1 -0.52 -13.05 43.49
CA MET A 1 -1.37 -12.39 42.46
C MET A 1 -0.60 -11.17 42.05
N THR A 2 -0.36 -10.96 40.76
CA THR A 2 0.45 -9.82 40.30
C THR A 2 -0.46 -8.60 40.17
N ARG A 3 -0.09 -7.52 40.81
CA ARG A 3 -0.75 -6.21 40.72
C ARG A 3 0.01 -5.38 39.70
N TYR A 4 -0.69 -4.75 38.77
CA TYR A 4 -0.14 -3.85 37.78
C TYR A 4 -0.57 -2.41 38.08
N ALA A 5 0.39 -1.50 38.13
CA ALA A 5 0.14 -0.06 38.17
C ALA A 5 0.39 0.53 36.80
N VAL A 6 -0.67 0.81 36.10
CA VAL A 6 -0.62 1.40 34.76
C VAL A 6 -0.54 2.90 34.90
N VAL A 7 0.56 3.50 34.46
CA VAL A 7 0.89 4.90 34.68
C VAL A 7 1.02 5.62 33.35
N ASP A 8 0.47 6.82 33.29
CA ASP A 8 0.70 7.78 32.23
C ASP A 8 0.93 9.16 32.84
N LEU A 9 1.88 9.91 32.30
CA LEU A 9 2.31 11.20 32.80
C LEU A 9 2.30 12.25 31.70
N GLU A 10 1.69 13.39 31.99
CA GLU A 10 1.86 14.58 31.17
C GLU A 10 2.95 15.49 31.73
N ALA A 11 3.72 16.11 30.83
CA ALA A 11 4.91 16.88 31.16
C ALA A 11 4.96 18.26 30.50
N THR A 12 5.75 19.19 31.08
CA THR A 12 5.97 20.54 30.51
C THR A 12 6.64 20.53 29.14
N ASP A 13 7.47 19.53 28.85
CA ASP A 13 8.04 19.27 27.52
C ASP A 13 8.45 17.79 27.40
N ALA A 14 7.95 17.10 26.38
CA ALA A 14 8.29 15.70 26.13
C ALA A 14 9.74 15.47 25.63
N HIS A 15 10.43 16.51 25.18
CA HIS A 15 11.76 16.43 24.56
C HIS A 15 12.88 17.07 25.40
N SER A 16 12.55 17.76 26.48
CA SER A 16 13.55 18.40 27.35
C SER A 16 14.05 17.46 28.42
N SER A 17 15.35 17.50 28.74
CA SER A 17 15.91 16.82 29.91
C SER A 17 15.47 17.46 31.25
N GLU A 18 14.90 18.65 31.22
CA GLU A 18 14.44 19.40 32.39
C GLU A 18 12.92 19.39 32.58
N ASN A 19 12.24 18.49 31.83
CA ASN A 19 10.80 18.34 31.90
C ASN A 19 10.31 18.04 33.34
N LYS A 20 9.11 18.52 33.64
CA LYS A 20 8.43 18.33 34.92
C LYS A 20 7.02 17.78 34.70
N ILE A 21 6.54 16.99 35.66
CA ILE A 21 5.19 16.43 35.64
C ILE A 21 4.18 17.54 35.81
N ILE A 22 3.11 17.53 35.00
CA ILE A 22 1.95 18.43 35.12
C ILE A 22 0.64 17.68 35.43
N GLN A 23 0.60 16.36 35.10
CA GLN A 23 -0.54 15.51 35.42
C GLN A 23 -0.04 14.06 35.64
N ILE A 24 -0.65 13.35 36.58
CA ILE A 24 -0.40 11.94 36.87
C ILE A 24 -1.71 11.17 36.73
N GLY A 25 -1.71 10.12 35.93
CA GLY A 25 -2.77 9.12 35.84
C GLY A 25 -2.24 7.75 36.26
N ILE A 26 -2.90 7.09 37.19
CA ILE A 26 -2.57 5.73 37.64
C ILE A 26 -3.83 4.89 37.64
N VAL A 27 -3.78 3.72 36.99
CA VAL A 27 -4.86 2.73 37.00
C VAL A 27 -4.31 1.41 37.50
N LEU A 28 -4.92 0.90 38.56
CA LEU A 28 -4.53 -0.37 39.18
C LEU A 28 -5.33 -1.52 38.55
N VAL A 29 -4.61 -2.55 38.13
CA VAL A 29 -5.20 -3.78 37.59
C VAL A 29 -4.80 -4.95 38.48
N GLU A 30 -5.78 -5.68 38.97
CA GLU A 30 -5.62 -6.91 39.77
C GLU A 30 -6.53 -8.00 39.19
N ASP A 31 -6.02 -9.21 39.06
CA ASP A 31 -6.77 -10.41 38.61
C ASP A 31 -7.55 -10.22 37.32
N GLY A 32 -7.04 -9.36 36.41
CA GLY A 32 -7.64 -9.09 35.10
C GLY A 32 -8.78 -8.06 35.13
N GLU A 33 -8.95 -7.34 36.25
CA GLU A 33 -9.93 -6.27 36.40
C GLU A 33 -9.29 -4.96 36.86
N ILE A 34 -9.84 -3.82 36.44
CA ILE A 34 -9.45 -2.50 36.93
C ILE A 34 -10.10 -2.30 38.28
N VAL A 35 -9.28 -2.08 39.33
CA VAL A 35 -9.75 -2.00 40.72
C VAL A 35 -9.74 -0.58 41.28
N GLU A 36 -8.81 0.28 40.85
CA GLU A 36 -8.69 1.65 41.33
C GLU A 36 -8.15 2.57 40.23
N THR A 37 -8.62 3.81 40.22
CA THR A 37 -8.08 4.87 39.33
C THR A 37 -7.72 6.07 40.16
N PHE A 38 -6.57 6.67 39.90
CA PHE A 38 -6.08 7.87 40.54
C PHE A 38 -5.67 8.90 39.50
N SER A 39 -6.04 10.15 39.71
CA SER A 39 -5.63 11.28 38.87
C SER A 39 -5.34 12.50 39.71
N THR A 40 -4.27 13.21 39.38
CA THR A 40 -3.95 14.50 39.97
C THR A 40 -3.19 15.38 39.03
N GLU A 41 -3.48 16.67 39.08
CA GLU A 41 -2.63 17.70 38.49
C GLU A 41 -1.44 17.97 39.40
N VAL A 42 -0.33 18.46 38.86
CA VAL A 42 0.89 18.78 39.60
C VAL A 42 1.40 20.15 39.16
N ASN A 43 1.74 21.03 40.13
CA ASN A 43 2.30 22.31 39.84
C ASN A 43 3.78 22.23 39.42
N PRO A 44 4.16 22.56 38.21
CA PRO A 44 5.54 22.50 37.73
C PRO A 44 6.39 23.71 38.12
N HIS A 45 5.79 24.75 38.72
CA HIS A 45 6.40 26.06 39.04
C HIS A 45 6.98 26.80 37.82
N GLU A 46 6.46 26.51 36.64
CA GLU A 46 6.86 27.18 35.38
C GLU A 46 5.65 27.26 34.43
N PRO A 47 5.61 28.24 33.52
CA PRO A 47 4.52 28.36 32.56
C PRO A 47 4.57 27.24 31.52
N LEU A 48 3.41 26.78 31.06
CA LEU A 48 3.30 25.80 29.99
C LEU A 48 3.65 26.42 28.65
N LEU A 49 4.26 25.61 27.80
CA LEU A 49 4.35 25.94 26.39
C LEU A 49 2.93 25.92 25.76
N PRO A 50 2.59 26.89 24.87
CA PRO A 50 1.26 26.94 24.25
C PRO A 50 0.81 25.61 23.65
N ARG A 51 1.71 24.89 22.98
CA ARG A 51 1.45 23.59 22.39
C ARG A 51 1.06 22.51 23.42
N ILE A 52 1.63 22.55 24.63
CA ILE A 52 1.31 21.59 25.69
C ILE A 52 -0.07 21.91 26.28
N SER A 53 -0.36 23.19 26.49
CA SER A 53 -1.70 23.62 26.95
C SER A 53 -2.81 23.23 25.93
N GLU A 54 -2.55 23.38 24.62
CA GLU A 54 -3.48 22.94 23.57
C GLU A 54 -3.64 21.41 23.54
N LEU A 55 -2.56 20.67 23.76
CA LEU A 55 -2.54 19.21 23.70
C LEU A 55 -3.26 18.57 24.89
N THR A 56 -2.93 19.02 26.11
CA THR A 56 -3.45 18.45 27.36
C THR A 56 -4.75 19.10 27.83
N GLY A 57 -5.09 20.28 27.32
CA GLY A 57 -6.21 21.10 27.78
C GLY A 57 -5.96 21.79 29.14
N LEU A 58 -4.75 21.64 29.72
CA LEU A 58 -4.39 22.23 31.00
C LEU A 58 -3.98 23.70 30.83
N SER A 59 -4.27 24.52 31.84
CA SER A 59 -3.90 25.93 31.84
C SER A 59 -2.96 26.25 33.03
N ASP A 60 -2.11 27.28 32.85
CA ASP A 60 -1.25 27.79 33.90
C ASP A 60 -2.04 28.18 35.19
N LYS A 61 -3.28 28.64 35.01
CA LYS A 61 -4.14 29.03 36.13
C LYS A 61 -4.54 27.80 36.99
N GLN A 62 -4.86 26.69 36.36
CA GLN A 62 -5.17 25.42 37.04
C GLN A 62 -3.94 24.87 37.74
N LEU A 63 -2.81 24.79 37.03
CA LEU A 63 -1.58 24.21 37.59
C LEU A 63 -0.98 25.03 38.76
N LYS A 64 -1.18 26.36 38.80
CA LYS A 64 -0.76 27.18 39.94
C LYS A 64 -1.46 26.83 41.25
N THR A 65 -2.65 26.26 41.20
CA THR A 65 -3.44 25.83 42.34
C THR A 65 -3.34 24.34 42.62
N ALA A 66 -2.67 23.59 41.76
CA ALA A 66 -2.45 22.17 41.93
C ALA A 66 -1.37 21.92 43.01
N PRO A 67 -1.39 20.75 43.68
CA PRO A 67 -0.38 20.36 44.65
C PRO A 67 1.00 20.26 44.03
N GLU A 68 2.04 20.41 44.80
CA GLU A 68 3.42 20.07 44.44
C GLU A 68 3.61 18.55 44.38
N PHE A 69 4.57 18.08 43.59
CA PHE A 69 4.84 16.64 43.50
C PHE A 69 5.17 16.04 44.88
N SER A 70 5.90 16.76 45.75
CA SER A 70 6.20 16.36 47.12
C SER A 70 4.97 16.06 48.01
N GLU A 71 3.85 16.76 47.75
CA GLU A 71 2.59 16.58 48.48
C GLU A 71 1.83 15.33 48.06
N VAL A 72 1.94 14.94 46.77
CA VAL A 72 1.26 13.77 46.21
C VAL A 72 2.12 12.50 46.17
N ALA A 73 3.44 12.64 46.34
CA ALA A 73 4.42 11.56 46.22
C ALA A 73 4.13 10.38 47.17
N ALA A 74 3.63 10.65 48.39
CA ALA A 74 3.28 9.58 49.35
C ALA A 74 2.14 8.69 48.78
N LYS A 75 1.08 9.29 48.20
CA LYS A 75 -0.03 8.56 47.61
C LYS A 75 0.40 7.82 46.36
N VAL A 76 1.21 8.45 45.51
CA VAL A 76 1.77 7.79 44.30
C VAL A 76 2.59 6.58 44.72
N ARG A 77 3.45 6.69 45.73
CA ARG A 77 4.26 5.57 46.23
C ARG A 77 3.39 4.43 46.77
N GLU A 78 2.33 4.75 47.54
CA GLU A 78 1.38 3.76 48.05
C GLU A 78 0.76 2.94 46.91
N LEU A 79 0.31 3.62 45.83
CA LEU A 79 -0.32 2.97 44.65
C LEU A 79 0.66 2.08 43.86
N LEU A 80 1.95 2.45 43.82
CA LEU A 80 2.99 1.73 43.13
C LEU A 80 3.58 0.56 43.95
N THR A 81 3.38 0.57 45.28
CA THR A 81 3.95 -0.44 46.17
C THR A 81 3.43 -1.83 45.82
N ASP A 82 4.35 -2.82 45.75
CA ASP A 82 4.07 -4.22 45.37
C ASP A 82 3.38 -4.41 43.99
N SER A 83 3.57 -3.44 43.09
CA SER A 83 3.01 -3.47 41.75
C SER A 83 4.11 -3.58 40.67
N VAL A 84 3.75 -4.11 39.53
CA VAL A 84 4.53 -4.01 38.27
C VAL A 84 4.14 -2.71 37.59
N PHE A 85 5.11 -1.87 37.29
CA PHE A 85 4.88 -0.62 36.55
C PHE A 85 4.59 -0.92 35.07
N VAL A 86 3.49 -0.40 34.54
CA VAL A 86 3.11 -0.56 33.13
C VAL A 86 2.87 0.81 32.53
N ALA A 87 3.39 1.04 31.30
CA ALA A 87 3.08 2.25 30.56
C ALA A 87 3.14 2.01 29.03
N HIS A 88 2.57 2.93 28.28
CA HIS A 88 2.67 2.95 26.83
C HIS A 88 3.87 3.79 26.39
N ASN A 89 5.06 3.19 26.29
CA ASN A 89 6.42 3.76 26.23
C ASN A 89 7.02 3.98 27.63
N ALA A 90 7.08 2.92 28.41
CA ALA A 90 7.45 2.93 29.81
C ALA A 90 8.77 3.64 30.16
N ARG A 91 9.69 3.79 29.20
CA ARG A 91 10.94 4.53 29.42
C ARG A 91 10.70 5.98 29.80
N PHE A 92 9.73 6.64 29.15
CA PHE A 92 9.43 8.05 29.41
C PHE A 92 8.82 8.24 30.78
N ASP A 93 7.72 7.56 31.06
CA ASP A 93 6.94 7.75 32.29
C ASP A 93 7.73 7.32 33.54
N TYR A 94 8.39 6.17 33.46
CA TYR A 94 9.21 5.69 34.57
C TYR A 94 10.37 6.63 34.86
N GLY A 95 11.11 7.08 33.85
CA GLY A 95 12.24 7.99 34.05
C GLY A 95 11.84 9.36 34.56
N LEU A 96 10.69 9.88 34.12
CA LEU A 96 10.15 11.15 34.59
C LEU A 96 9.68 11.05 36.04
N LEU A 97 9.04 9.93 36.42
CA LEU A 97 8.59 9.67 37.78
C LEU A 97 9.77 9.50 38.73
N GLU A 98 10.77 8.68 38.40
CA GLU A 98 12.01 8.49 39.15
C GLU A 98 12.69 9.84 39.45
N LYS A 99 12.88 10.65 38.39
CA LYS A 99 13.47 11.99 38.50
C LYS A 99 12.66 12.90 39.45
N SER A 100 11.33 12.83 39.39
CA SER A 100 10.45 13.65 40.23
C SER A 100 10.54 13.29 41.70
N PHE A 101 10.65 11.98 42.02
CA PHE A 101 10.92 11.53 43.39
C PHE A 101 12.29 12.01 43.91
N LEU A 102 13.36 11.87 43.09
CA LEU A 102 14.70 12.32 43.45
C LEU A 102 14.75 13.84 43.64
N ASN A 103 14.11 14.62 42.78
CA ASN A 103 14.04 16.07 42.91
C ASN A 103 13.28 16.52 44.19
N ALA A 104 12.31 15.73 44.63
CA ALA A 104 11.60 15.95 45.92
C ALA A 104 12.39 15.48 47.15
N GLY A 105 13.60 14.96 46.97
CA GLY A 105 14.44 14.41 48.06
C GLY A 105 13.90 13.10 48.64
N LEU A 106 13.11 12.36 47.87
CA LEU A 106 12.46 11.10 48.25
C LEU A 106 13.14 9.92 47.54
N GLU A 107 13.24 8.79 48.23
CA GLU A 107 13.70 7.56 47.63
C GLU A 107 12.67 7.02 46.65
N PHE A 108 13.15 6.54 45.51
CA PHE A 108 12.36 5.84 44.50
C PHE A 108 12.75 4.36 44.49
N ASN A 109 11.79 3.49 44.79
CA ASN A 109 12.05 2.05 44.77
C ASN A 109 12.03 1.54 43.35
N GLU A 110 13.07 0.81 42.94
CA GLU A 110 13.10 0.16 41.63
C GLU A 110 11.99 -0.89 41.53
N MET A 111 11.30 -0.87 40.40
CA MET A 111 10.16 -1.75 40.13
C MET A 111 10.35 -2.48 38.81
N LEU A 112 9.74 -3.67 38.67
CA LEU A 112 9.59 -4.33 37.37
C LEU A 112 8.74 -3.47 36.44
N ARG A 113 9.10 -3.43 35.16
CA ARG A 113 8.45 -2.57 34.15
C ARG A 113 7.97 -3.38 32.98
N VAL A 114 6.83 -3.04 32.41
CA VAL A 114 6.26 -3.62 31.20
C VAL A 114 5.93 -2.53 30.22
N ASP A 115 6.38 -2.66 28.99
CA ASP A 115 6.10 -1.73 27.90
C ASP A 115 5.00 -2.28 26.98
N THR A 116 3.87 -1.61 26.95
CA THR A 116 2.73 -2.06 26.13
C THR A 116 2.92 -1.81 24.63
N VAL A 117 3.85 -0.96 24.18
CA VAL A 117 4.16 -0.73 22.77
C VAL A 117 4.82 -1.97 22.16
N ASP A 118 5.83 -2.53 22.83
CA ASP A 118 6.51 -3.75 22.35
C ASP A 118 5.54 -4.94 22.36
N LEU A 119 4.73 -5.08 23.42
CA LEU A 119 3.68 -6.11 23.46
C LEU A 119 2.64 -5.93 22.33
N ALA A 120 2.18 -4.71 22.10
CA ALA A 120 1.22 -4.44 21.01
C ALA A 120 1.80 -4.76 19.64
N ARG A 121 3.10 -4.50 19.40
CA ARG A 121 3.79 -4.88 18.15
C ARG A 121 3.77 -6.39 17.90
N VAL A 122 3.94 -7.18 18.95
CA VAL A 122 3.92 -8.65 18.86
C VAL A 122 2.49 -9.15 18.67
N PHE A 123 1.56 -8.71 19.53
CA PHE A 123 0.21 -9.28 19.60
C PHE A 123 -0.79 -8.72 18.58
N TYR A 124 -0.48 -7.57 17.94
CA TYR A 124 -1.30 -6.99 16.86
C TYR A 124 -0.46 -6.82 15.56
N PRO A 125 0.02 -7.92 14.97
CA PRO A 125 1.02 -7.92 13.89
C PRO A 125 0.55 -7.27 12.60
N THR A 126 -0.75 -7.05 12.43
CA THR A 126 -1.34 -6.47 11.21
C THR A 126 -1.59 -4.96 11.31
N PHE A 127 -1.31 -4.35 12.48
CA PHE A 127 -1.57 -2.93 12.68
C PHE A 127 -0.42 -2.07 12.12
N GLU A 128 -0.76 -0.99 11.43
CA GLU A 128 0.20 -0.08 10.82
C GLU A 128 0.79 0.96 11.78
N LYS A 129 0.14 1.20 12.93
CA LYS A 129 0.55 2.14 13.96
C LYS A 129 0.30 1.55 15.33
N TYR A 130 1.20 1.86 16.26
CA TYR A 130 1.17 1.36 17.64
C TYR A 130 1.14 2.48 18.69
N GLY A 131 0.85 3.72 18.33
CA GLY A 131 0.52 4.77 19.29
C GLY A 131 -0.86 4.54 19.89
N LEU A 132 -1.05 4.97 21.13
CA LEU A 132 -2.24 4.68 21.94
C LEU A 132 -3.54 5.11 21.27
N GLU A 133 -3.60 6.30 20.68
CA GLU A 133 -4.76 6.79 19.92
C GLU A 133 -5.18 5.82 18.78
N SER A 134 -4.19 5.34 17.99
CA SER A 134 -4.48 4.42 16.89
C SER A 134 -4.89 3.03 17.38
N LEU A 135 -4.34 2.57 18.50
CA LEU A 135 -4.74 1.31 19.13
C LEU A 135 -6.14 1.42 19.71
N SER A 136 -6.46 2.54 20.37
CA SER A 136 -7.78 2.82 20.94
C SER A 136 -8.87 2.80 19.88
N GLU A 137 -8.66 3.48 18.73
CA GLU A 137 -9.60 3.46 17.59
C GLU A 137 -9.82 2.04 17.06
N LYS A 138 -8.75 1.23 16.93
CA LYS A 138 -8.83 -0.10 16.30
C LYS A 138 -9.35 -1.19 17.25
N LEU A 139 -9.09 -1.04 18.53
CA LEU A 139 -9.43 -2.02 19.55
C LEU A 139 -10.67 -1.63 20.36
N ASP A 140 -11.26 -0.48 20.06
CA ASP A 140 -12.41 0.06 20.80
C ASP A 140 -12.08 0.13 22.31
N LEU A 141 -11.00 0.88 22.65
CA LEU A 141 -10.62 1.16 24.02
C LEU A 141 -11.31 2.44 24.50
N ALA A 142 -11.62 2.53 25.76
CA ALA A 142 -12.16 3.75 26.38
C ALA A 142 -11.05 4.83 26.44
N HIS A 143 -11.08 5.74 25.50
CA HIS A 143 -10.10 6.80 25.32
C HIS A 143 -10.79 8.12 24.96
N ASP A 144 -11.66 8.57 25.88
CA ASP A 144 -12.58 9.69 25.64
C ASP A 144 -11.86 11.05 25.57
N HIS A 145 -10.75 11.18 26.29
CA HIS A 145 -9.95 12.40 26.40
C HIS A 145 -8.47 12.09 26.16
N PRO A 146 -8.01 11.97 24.88
CA PRO A 146 -6.60 11.81 24.58
C PRO A 146 -5.76 12.95 25.18
N HIS A 147 -4.55 12.62 25.64
CA HIS A 147 -3.66 13.54 26.37
C HIS A 147 -4.17 14.04 27.72
N ALA A 148 -5.08 13.30 28.34
CA ALA A 148 -5.36 13.39 29.75
C ALA A 148 -4.80 12.14 30.43
N ALA A 149 -3.82 12.30 31.34
CA ALA A 149 -3.02 11.20 31.89
C ALA A 149 -3.86 10.01 32.42
N VAL A 150 -4.98 10.26 33.06
CA VAL A 150 -5.85 9.17 33.54
C VAL A 150 -6.59 8.46 32.43
N SER A 151 -6.98 9.17 31.35
CA SER A 151 -7.62 8.58 30.16
C SER A 151 -6.63 7.69 29.41
N ASP A 152 -5.38 8.14 29.28
CA ASP A 152 -4.32 7.41 28.59
C ASP A 152 -3.86 6.19 29.42
N ALA A 153 -3.73 6.34 30.76
CA ALA A 153 -3.49 5.22 31.67
C ALA A 153 -4.62 4.18 31.62
N TYR A 154 -5.90 4.62 31.54
CA TYR A 154 -7.05 3.73 31.46
C TYR A 154 -7.08 2.97 30.12
N ALA A 155 -6.90 3.65 29.01
CA ALA A 155 -6.79 3.02 27.69
C ALA A 155 -5.61 2.03 27.62
N THR A 156 -4.48 2.35 28.25
CA THR A 156 -3.31 1.46 28.37
C THR A 156 -3.61 0.23 29.25
N ALA A 157 -4.39 0.38 30.32
CA ALA A 157 -4.83 -0.75 31.13
C ALA A 157 -5.78 -1.67 30.34
N GLU A 158 -6.74 -1.13 29.61
CA GLU A 158 -7.59 -1.94 28.72
C GLU A 158 -6.79 -2.64 27.61
N LEU A 159 -5.76 -1.98 27.05
CA LEU A 159 -4.86 -2.60 26.08
C LEU A 159 -4.14 -3.80 26.70
N LEU A 160 -3.59 -3.66 27.92
CA LEU A 160 -2.95 -4.76 28.65
C LEU A 160 -3.91 -5.94 28.84
N LEU A 161 -5.13 -5.69 29.30
CA LEU A 161 -6.16 -6.70 29.50
C LEU A 161 -6.58 -7.39 28.19
N LYS A 162 -6.67 -6.65 27.08
CA LYS A 162 -6.93 -7.25 25.76
C LYS A 162 -5.78 -8.12 25.29
N ILE A 163 -4.53 -7.73 25.57
CA ILE A 163 -3.36 -8.57 25.29
C ILE A 163 -3.40 -9.85 26.13
N GLU A 164 -3.67 -9.76 27.44
CA GLU A 164 -3.85 -10.93 28.31
C GLU A 164 -4.94 -11.86 27.78
N ALA A 165 -6.11 -11.33 27.47
CA ALA A 165 -7.22 -12.11 26.92
C ALA A 165 -6.87 -12.78 25.58
N LYS A 166 -6.01 -12.17 24.77
CA LYS A 166 -5.48 -12.74 23.53
C LYS A 166 -4.50 -13.87 23.81
N ILE A 167 -3.59 -13.69 24.77
CA ILE A 167 -2.62 -14.70 25.19
C ILE A 167 -3.34 -15.96 25.68
N GLN A 168 -4.38 -15.82 26.51
CA GLN A 168 -5.15 -16.96 27.03
C GLN A 168 -5.83 -17.81 25.94
N LYS A 169 -5.98 -17.29 24.73
CA LYS A 169 -6.53 -18.01 23.56
C LYS A 169 -5.47 -18.75 22.75
N LEU A 170 -4.19 -18.54 23.04
CA LEU A 170 -3.10 -19.15 22.29
C LEU A 170 -2.77 -20.57 22.79
N PRO A 171 -2.30 -21.46 21.92
CA PRO A 171 -1.71 -22.73 22.33
C PRO A 171 -0.48 -22.50 23.22
N ARG A 172 -0.36 -23.30 24.30
CA ARG A 172 0.77 -23.20 25.23
C ARG A 172 2.13 -23.26 24.51
N SER A 173 2.26 -24.13 23.50
CA SER A 173 3.49 -24.27 22.72
C SER A 173 3.88 -23.00 21.95
N VAL A 174 2.91 -22.17 21.54
CA VAL A 174 3.20 -20.85 20.92
C VAL A 174 3.77 -19.90 21.95
N LEU A 175 3.21 -19.89 23.19
CA LEU A 175 3.73 -19.05 24.28
C LEU A 175 5.13 -19.46 24.70
N GLU A 176 5.41 -20.76 24.75
CA GLU A 176 6.76 -21.29 25.00
C GLU A 176 7.76 -20.84 23.93
N GLU A 177 7.33 -20.80 22.65
CA GLU A 177 8.17 -20.30 21.56
C GLU A 177 8.36 -18.78 21.62
N LEU A 178 7.31 -18.02 21.93
CA LEU A 178 7.42 -16.57 22.16
C LEU A 178 8.43 -16.25 23.27
N LEU A 179 8.42 -17.01 24.36
CA LEU A 179 9.37 -16.82 25.47
C LEU A 179 10.81 -17.05 25.05
N ARG A 180 11.10 -17.98 24.13
CA ARG A 180 12.46 -18.20 23.60
C ARG A 180 13.01 -16.98 22.87
N HIS A 181 12.12 -16.18 22.25
CA HIS A 181 12.48 -14.99 21.48
C HIS A 181 12.27 -13.66 22.22
N SER A 182 11.88 -13.72 23.51
CA SER A 182 11.46 -12.52 24.27
C SER A 182 12.59 -11.81 25.03
N ASP A 183 13.82 -12.31 24.98
CA ASP A 183 14.96 -11.72 25.71
C ASP A 183 15.28 -10.28 25.30
N ASN A 184 14.86 -9.89 24.11
CA ASN A 184 15.06 -8.56 23.54
C ASN A 184 13.85 -7.61 23.70
N LEU A 185 12.77 -8.03 24.35
CA LEU A 185 11.70 -7.13 24.71
C LEU A 185 12.19 -6.09 25.75
N LEU A 186 11.56 -4.91 25.71
CA LEU A 186 11.91 -3.85 26.67
C LEU A 186 11.53 -4.26 28.08
N PHE A 187 12.43 -3.96 28.98
CA PHE A 187 12.27 -4.17 30.41
C PHE A 187 11.89 -5.64 30.76
N GLU A 188 11.04 -5.83 31.76
CA GLU A 188 10.60 -7.13 32.25
C GLU A 188 9.34 -7.66 31.52
N SER A 189 9.10 -7.23 30.28
CA SER A 189 7.99 -7.73 29.44
C SER A 189 8.06 -9.25 29.21
N LYS A 190 9.25 -9.84 29.26
CA LYS A 190 9.45 -11.30 29.28
C LYS A 190 8.83 -11.95 30.52
N THR A 191 9.01 -11.35 31.70
CA THR A 191 8.42 -11.85 32.96
C THR A 191 6.90 -11.85 32.89
N PHE A 192 6.29 -10.81 32.29
CA PHE A 192 4.87 -10.77 32.02
C PHE A 192 4.41 -11.96 31.16
N LEU A 193 5.14 -12.29 30.08
CA LEU A 193 4.81 -13.44 29.23
C LEU A 193 4.95 -14.77 29.99
N GLN A 194 5.94 -14.90 30.88
CA GLN A 194 6.14 -16.08 31.72
C GLN A 194 4.97 -16.27 32.69
N GLU A 195 4.52 -15.22 33.35
CA GLU A 195 3.33 -15.26 34.23
C GLU A 195 2.08 -15.67 33.48
N GLN A 196 1.90 -15.18 32.27
CA GLN A 196 0.76 -15.56 31.42
C GLN A 196 0.84 -17.04 31.00
N LEU A 197 2.03 -17.57 30.70
CA LEU A 197 2.23 -18.99 30.43
C LEU A 197 1.85 -19.85 31.63
N ASP A 198 2.25 -19.45 32.84
CA ASP A 198 1.94 -20.18 34.08
C ASP A 198 0.44 -20.23 34.41
N LYS A 199 -0.28 -19.17 34.04
CA LYS A 199 -1.75 -19.08 34.15
C LYS A 199 -2.48 -19.89 33.06
N THR A 200 -1.83 -20.23 31.95
CA THR A 200 -2.47 -20.88 30.78
C THR A 200 -2.69 -22.37 31.03
N LYS A 201 -3.95 -22.76 31.29
CA LYS A 201 -4.31 -24.17 31.61
C LYS A 201 -4.87 -24.98 30.45
N ILE A 202 -5.28 -24.35 29.35
CA ILE A 202 -6.11 -24.97 28.31
C ILE A 202 -5.39 -25.05 26.98
N ARG A 203 -5.52 -26.19 26.27
CA ARG A 203 -5.21 -26.28 24.84
C ARG A 203 -6.43 -25.75 24.06
N PRO A 204 -6.38 -24.54 23.47
CA PRO A 204 -7.53 -24.02 22.78
C PRO A 204 -7.86 -24.88 21.56
N ALA A 205 -9.13 -25.23 21.40
CA ALA A 205 -9.63 -25.88 20.21
C ALA A 205 -9.50 -24.93 19.00
N GLY A 206 -9.25 -25.49 17.81
CA GLY A 206 -9.26 -24.69 16.57
C GLY A 206 -7.90 -24.46 15.92
N PHE A 207 -6.81 -24.87 16.56
CA PHE A 207 -5.46 -24.80 16.00
C PHE A 207 -4.91 -26.17 15.59
N LYS A 208 -4.13 -26.20 14.53
CA LYS A 208 -3.19 -27.26 14.18
C LYS A 208 -1.80 -26.80 14.56
N VAL A 209 -1.18 -27.47 15.49
CA VAL A 209 0.17 -27.15 15.98
C VAL A 209 1.16 -28.18 15.46
N VAL A 210 2.25 -27.73 14.87
CA VAL A 210 3.37 -28.53 14.42
C VAL A 210 4.64 -27.79 14.78
N HIS A 211 5.54 -28.38 15.60
CA HIS A 211 6.79 -27.75 16.06
C HIS A 211 6.61 -26.30 16.53
N ASN A 212 5.72 -26.09 17.49
CA ASN A 212 5.41 -24.79 18.10
C ASN A 212 4.79 -23.73 17.15
N ILE A 213 4.65 -24.02 15.87
CA ILE A 213 3.91 -23.18 14.93
C ILE A 213 2.45 -23.60 14.94
N ALA A 214 1.57 -22.69 15.32
CA ALA A 214 0.13 -22.90 15.31
C ALA A 214 -0.51 -22.18 14.13
N THR A 215 -1.33 -22.89 13.37
CA THR A 215 -2.19 -22.34 12.33
C THR A 215 -3.64 -22.70 12.60
N ARG A 216 -4.58 -21.88 12.17
CA ARG A 216 -6.02 -22.20 12.30
C ARG A 216 -6.35 -23.50 11.58
N LYS A 217 -7.20 -24.34 12.19
CA LYS A 217 -7.79 -25.46 11.49
C LYS A 217 -8.78 -24.93 10.44
N PHE A 218 -8.50 -25.21 9.18
CA PHE A 218 -9.46 -24.93 8.12
C PHE A 218 -10.46 -26.08 8.06
N ARG A 219 -11.74 -25.79 8.20
CA ARG A 219 -12.78 -26.72 7.75
C ARG A 219 -12.76 -26.63 6.22
N ALA A 220 -12.33 -27.68 5.55
CA ALA A 220 -12.57 -27.81 4.12
C ALA A 220 -14.08 -27.66 3.92
N SER A 221 -14.51 -26.61 3.26
CA SER A 221 -15.88 -26.53 2.79
C SER A 221 -16.00 -27.57 1.69
N VAL A 222 -16.50 -28.74 2.03
CA VAL A 222 -16.95 -29.74 1.06
C VAL A 222 -18.23 -29.17 0.45
N SER A 223 -18.09 -28.20 -0.45
CA SER A 223 -19.21 -27.83 -1.29
C SER A 223 -19.22 -28.83 -2.44
N LYS A 224 -20.33 -29.55 -2.59
CA LYS A 224 -20.67 -30.21 -3.83
C LYS A 224 -20.45 -29.23 -4.95
N LYS A 225 -19.86 -29.69 -6.09
CA LYS A 225 -19.69 -28.84 -7.30
C LYS A 225 -21.01 -28.13 -7.54
N SER A 226 -21.01 -26.82 -7.44
CA SER A 226 -22.17 -26.01 -7.79
C SER A 226 -22.27 -26.04 -9.31
N PRO A 227 -23.36 -26.50 -9.89
CA PRO A 227 -23.51 -26.49 -11.32
C PRO A 227 -23.58 -25.00 -11.78
N LEU A 228 -22.76 -24.61 -12.75
CA LEU A 228 -22.88 -23.33 -13.48
C LEU A 228 -24.28 -23.12 -14.11
N THR A 229 -25.11 -24.12 -14.06
CA THR A 229 -26.47 -24.21 -14.60
C THR A 229 -27.52 -23.35 -13.91
N ASP A 230 -27.19 -22.73 -12.76
CA ASP A 230 -28.15 -21.88 -12.01
C ASP A 230 -28.20 -20.42 -12.48
N LEU A 231 -27.35 -20.02 -13.42
CA LEU A 231 -27.35 -18.69 -14.01
C LEU A 231 -28.31 -18.62 -15.20
N SER A 232 -29.19 -17.61 -15.21
CA SER A 232 -30.04 -17.32 -16.37
C SER A 232 -29.18 -16.79 -17.54
N ALA A 233 -29.61 -17.12 -18.77
CA ALA A 233 -29.05 -16.47 -19.96
C ALA A 233 -29.38 -14.97 -20.00
N ASN A 234 -30.40 -14.53 -19.25
CA ASN A 234 -30.78 -13.12 -19.17
C ASN A 234 -29.94 -12.38 -18.12
N PHE A 235 -29.13 -11.44 -18.57
CA PHE A 235 -28.25 -10.63 -17.72
C PHE A 235 -29.01 -9.86 -16.64
N SER A 236 -30.14 -9.21 -17.00
CA SER A 236 -30.90 -8.34 -16.07
C SER A 236 -31.56 -9.17 -14.96
N GLU A 237 -31.95 -10.40 -15.24
CA GLU A 237 -32.46 -11.35 -14.24
C GLU A 237 -31.36 -11.68 -13.20
N ASN A 238 -30.15 -12.02 -13.67
CA ASN A 238 -29.02 -12.32 -12.76
C ASN A 238 -28.64 -11.10 -11.91
N ILE A 239 -28.62 -9.89 -12.47
CA ILE A 239 -28.37 -8.64 -11.73
C ILE A 239 -29.43 -8.41 -10.65
N SER A 240 -30.71 -8.64 -10.98
CA SER A 240 -31.83 -8.53 -10.03
C SER A 240 -31.68 -9.52 -8.87
N ARG A 241 -31.30 -10.77 -9.17
CA ARG A 241 -31.02 -11.80 -8.13
C ARG A 241 -29.88 -11.41 -7.19
N LEU A 242 -28.91 -10.63 -7.65
CA LEU A 242 -27.85 -10.04 -6.83
C LEU A 242 -28.30 -8.83 -6.00
N GLY A 243 -29.55 -8.40 -6.12
CA GLY A 243 -30.09 -7.23 -5.44
C GLY A 243 -29.57 -5.90 -6.03
N LEU A 244 -29.16 -5.91 -7.30
CA LEU A 244 -28.60 -4.75 -8.00
C LEU A 244 -29.55 -4.26 -9.09
N ALA A 245 -29.50 -2.95 -9.37
CA ALA A 245 -30.23 -2.38 -10.49
C ALA A 245 -29.47 -2.56 -11.81
N SER A 246 -30.16 -3.03 -12.86
CA SER A 246 -29.59 -3.10 -14.18
C SER A 246 -29.44 -1.69 -14.80
N ARG A 247 -28.41 -1.54 -15.64
CA ARG A 247 -28.10 -0.29 -16.36
C ARG A 247 -27.98 -0.59 -17.85
N SER A 248 -28.64 0.18 -18.70
CA SER A 248 -28.71 -0.07 -20.15
C SER A 248 -27.35 -0.24 -20.84
N LYS A 249 -26.33 0.52 -20.43
CA LYS A 249 -24.97 0.39 -20.98
C LYS A 249 -24.25 -0.86 -20.48
N GLN A 250 -24.54 -1.31 -19.25
CA GLN A 250 -24.03 -2.55 -18.70
C GLN A 250 -24.66 -3.76 -19.40
N GLU A 251 -25.96 -3.69 -19.74
CA GLU A 251 -26.64 -4.69 -20.56
C GLU A 251 -26.06 -4.80 -21.95
N LYS A 252 -25.75 -3.64 -22.58
CA LYS A 252 -25.07 -3.63 -23.89
C LYS A 252 -23.70 -4.31 -23.81
N LEU A 253 -22.93 -4.04 -22.76
CA LEU A 253 -21.65 -4.72 -22.54
C LEU A 253 -21.86 -6.23 -22.37
N ALA A 254 -22.78 -6.63 -21.52
CA ALA A 254 -23.06 -8.06 -21.26
C ALA A 254 -23.54 -8.79 -22.51
N HIS A 255 -24.39 -8.17 -23.32
CA HIS A 255 -24.82 -8.72 -24.60
C HIS A 255 -23.67 -8.86 -25.58
N LEU A 256 -22.83 -7.84 -25.73
CA LEU A 256 -21.62 -7.87 -26.53
C LEU A 256 -20.68 -8.99 -26.10
N MET A 257 -20.42 -9.10 -24.77
CA MET A 257 -19.59 -10.18 -24.22
C MET A 257 -20.14 -11.56 -24.59
N GLY A 258 -21.45 -11.77 -24.44
CA GLY A 258 -22.10 -13.03 -24.81
C GLY A 258 -21.97 -13.38 -26.30
N THR A 259 -22.17 -12.38 -27.17
CA THR A 259 -22.04 -12.55 -28.62
C THR A 259 -20.61 -12.90 -29.03
N GLU A 260 -19.65 -12.20 -28.45
CA GLU A 260 -18.22 -12.37 -28.75
C GLU A 260 -17.64 -13.69 -28.24
N LEU A 261 -18.31 -14.42 -27.35
CA LEU A 261 -17.85 -15.75 -26.90
C LEU A 261 -17.79 -16.79 -28.03
N THR A 262 -18.51 -16.58 -29.12
CA THR A 262 -18.51 -17.48 -30.29
C THR A 262 -17.33 -17.25 -31.23
N HIS A 263 -16.62 -16.13 -31.11
CA HIS A 263 -15.50 -15.75 -31.91
C HIS A 263 -14.18 -15.98 -31.18
N LEU A 264 -13.21 -16.66 -31.76
CA LEU A 264 -11.90 -16.94 -31.15
C LEU A 264 -10.98 -15.73 -31.14
N GLN A 265 -11.17 -14.80 -32.06
CA GLN A 265 -10.38 -13.56 -32.13
C GLN A 265 -10.41 -12.81 -30.82
N ALA A 266 -9.32 -12.18 -30.45
CA ALA A 266 -9.26 -11.30 -29.27
C ALA A 266 -10.25 -10.14 -29.42
N SER A 267 -11.06 -9.89 -28.40
CA SER A 267 -12.03 -8.80 -28.40
C SER A 267 -11.56 -7.68 -27.46
N PHE A 268 -11.25 -6.53 -28.03
CA PHE A 268 -10.90 -5.30 -27.31
C PHE A 268 -12.16 -4.46 -27.12
N ILE A 269 -12.49 -4.15 -25.86
CA ILE A 269 -13.72 -3.43 -25.51
C ILE A 269 -13.36 -2.19 -24.72
N GLU A 270 -13.46 -1.02 -25.34
CA GLU A 270 -13.34 0.25 -24.67
C GLU A 270 -14.68 0.61 -24.02
N ALA A 271 -14.70 0.67 -22.69
CA ALA A 271 -15.91 0.95 -21.91
C ALA A 271 -15.59 1.93 -20.76
N PRO A 272 -16.42 2.99 -20.55
CA PRO A 272 -16.16 4.02 -19.56
C PRO A 272 -16.11 3.47 -18.13
N THR A 273 -15.42 4.21 -17.25
CA THR A 273 -15.43 3.92 -15.81
C THR A 273 -16.85 4.05 -15.23
N GLY A 274 -17.14 3.31 -14.15
CA GLY A 274 -18.47 3.38 -13.50
C GLY A 274 -19.63 2.68 -14.24
N LEU A 275 -19.40 2.11 -15.43
CA LEU A 275 -20.40 1.36 -16.18
C LEU A 275 -20.85 0.08 -15.46
N GLY A 276 -20.02 -0.47 -14.57
CA GLY A 276 -20.27 -1.78 -13.94
C GLY A 276 -19.68 -2.93 -14.75
N LYS A 277 -18.50 -2.72 -15.35
CA LYS A 277 -17.79 -3.68 -16.20
C LYS A 277 -17.71 -5.07 -15.57
N THR A 278 -17.41 -5.13 -14.26
CA THR A 278 -17.18 -6.40 -13.55
C THR A 278 -18.32 -7.39 -13.72
N TYR A 279 -19.53 -7.04 -13.33
CA TYR A 279 -20.68 -7.93 -13.57
C TYR A 279 -21.03 -8.07 -15.04
N GLY A 280 -20.76 -7.02 -15.85
CA GLY A 280 -20.97 -7.01 -17.30
C GLY A 280 -20.18 -8.08 -18.05
N TYR A 281 -18.98 -8.46 -17.56
CA TYR A 281 -18.20 -9.55 -18.13
C TYR A 281 -18.36 -10.89 -17.36
N LEU A 282 -18.48 -10.86 -16.04
CA LEU A 282 -18.58 -12.10 -15.26
C LEU A 282 -19.84 -12.90 -15.60
N LEU A 283 -21.01 -12.26 -15.54
CA LEU A 283 -22.29 -12.97 -15.64
C LEU A 283 -22.51 -13.63 -17.00
N PRO A 284 -22.30 -12.97 -18.16
CA PRO A 284 -22.52 -13.63 -19.44
C PRO A 284 -21.55 -14.77 -19.73
N ILE A 285 -20.28 -14.67 -19.27
CA ILE A 285 -19.31 -15.75 -19.44
C ILE A 285 -19.71 -16.95 -18.57
N LEU A 286 -20.05 -16.74 -17.30
CA LEU A 286 -20.47 -17.80 -16.40
C LEU A 286 -21.79 -18.45 -16.86
N ALA A 287 -22.75 -17.66 -17.35
CA ALA A 287 -24.01 -18.17 -17.89
C ALA A 287 -23.82 -19.05 -19.14
N SER A 288 -22.69 -18.88 -19.87
CA SER A 288 -22.33 -19.77 -20.97
C SER A 288 -21.77 -21.14 -20.52
N GLY A 289 -21.67 -21.37 -19.21
CA GLY A 289 -21.08 -22.59 -18.63
C GLY A 289 -19.57 -22.64 -18.63
N LYS A 290 -18.88 -21.55 -18.97
CA LYS A 290 -17.42 -21.46 -18.97
C LYS A 290 -16.89 -20.82 -17.69
N GLY A 291 -15.80 -21.37 -17.17
CA GLY A 291 -15.02 -20.72 -16.13
C GLY A 291 -14.20 -19.55 -16.72
N LEU A 292 -13.65 -18.70 -15.87
CA LEU A 292 -12.82 -17.60 -16.35
C LEU A 292 -11.60 -17.32 -15.47
N VAL A 293 -10.58 -16.74 -16.09
CA VAL A 293 -9.47 -16.08 -15.43
C VAL A 293 -9.64 -14.58 -15.62
N VAL A 294 -9.71 -13.83 -14.54
CA VAL A 294 -9.76 -12.37 -14.54
C VAL A 294 -8.41 -11.84 -14.12
N SER A 295 -7.78 -11.04 -14.98
CA SER A 295 -6.55 -10.34 -14.66
C SER A 295 -6.84 -8.87 -14.37
N THR A 296 -6.37 -8.37 -13.23
CA THR A 296 -6.50 -6.97 -12.80
C THR A 296 -5.15 -6.28 -12.77
N ALA A 297 -5.12 -4.95 -12.81
CA ALA A 297 -3.87 -4.20 -12.90
C ALA A 297 -2.94 -4.38 -11.68
N ASN A 298 -3.52 -4.51 -10.48
CA ASN A 298 -2.74 -4.59 -9.25
C ASN A 298 -3.44 -5.42 -8.16
N LYS A 299 -2.72 -5.69 -7.05
CA LYS A 299 -3.23 -6.46 -5.92
C LYS A 299 -4.41 -5.80 -5.20
N VAL A 300 -4.51 -4.47 -5.21
CA VAL A 300 -5.60 -3.74 -4.54
C VAL A 300 -6.91 -4.01 -5.26
N LEU A 301 -6.94 -3.86 -6.58
CA LEU A 301 -8.11 -4.19 -7.41
C LEU A 301 -8.47 -5.67 -7.33
N GLN A 302 -7.45 -6.55 -7.26
CA GLN A 302 -7.66 -7.98 -7.06
C GLN A 302 -8.34 -8.27 -5.71
N LYS A 303 -7.88 -7.67 -4.61
CA LYS A 303 -8.49 -7.80 -3.28
C LYS A 303 -9.92 -7.24 -3.28
N GLN A 304 -10.14 -6.09 -3.89
CA GLN A 304 -11.46 -5.47 -3.98
C GLN A 304 -12.44 -6.38 -4.74
N LEU A 305 -12.03 -6.92 -5.88
CA LEU A 305 -12.88 -7.83 -6.65
C LEU A 305 -13.31 -9.05 -5.81
N VAL A 306 -12.37 -9.66 -5.10
CA VAL A 306 -12.64 -10.84 -4.29
C VAL A 306 -13.47 -10.50 -3.05
N ASN A 307 -13.19 -9.39 -2.36
CA ASN A 307 -13.90 -9.02 -1.13
C ASN A 307 -15.34 -8.53 -1.39
N ASP A 308 -15.57 -7.82 -2.50
CA ASP A 308 -16.86 -7.18 -2.78
C ASP A 308 -17.78 -8.05 -3.65
N VAL A 309 -17.22 -8.84 -4.57
CA VAL A 309 -17.98 -9.60 -5.57
C VAL A 309 -18.13 -11.07 -5.18
N ALA A 310 -17.07 -11.73 -4.69
CA ALA A 310 -17.12 -13.15 -4.37
C ALA A 310 -18.21 -13.52 -3.34
N PRO A 311 -18.42 -12.77 -2.24
CA PRO A 311 -19.48 -13.11 -1.28
C PRO A 311 -20.88 -13.06 -1.89
N LYS A 312 -21.12 -12.09 -2.80
CA LYS A 312 -22.41 -11.94 -3.48
C LYS A 312 -22.66 -13.08 -4.46
N LEU A 313 -21.67 -13.43 -5.29
CA LEU A 313 -21.75 -14.54 -6.23
C LEU A 313 -21.88 -15.87 -5.49
N GLY A 314 -21.14 -16.06 -4.41
CA GLY A 314 -21.20 -17.28 -3.59
C GLY A 314 -22.56 -17.45 -2.91
N LYS A 315 -23.11 -16.38 -2.33
CA LYS A 315 -24.42 -16.42 -1.67
C LYS A 315 -25.58 -16.64 -2.65
N THR A 316 -25.53 -16.00 -3.83
CA THR A 316 -26.66 -16.00 -4.79
C THR A 316 -26.63 -17.20 -5.72
N PHE A 317 -25.45 -17.60 -6.21
CA PHE A 317 -25.29 -18.63 -7.25
C PHE A 317 -24.42 -19.82 -6.82
N GLY A 318 -23.87 -19.80 -5.59
CA GLY A 318 -22.96 -20.84 -5.13
C GLY A 318 -21.58 -20.85 -5.82
N LEU A 319 -21.27 -19.81 -6.61
CA LEU A 319 -20.02 -19.71 -7.38
C LEU A 319 -18.82 -19.41 -6.48
N LYS A 320 -17.68 -20.02 -6.78
CA LYS A 320 -16.43 -19.79 -6.08
C LYS A 320 -15.52 -18.88 -6.90
N MET A 321 -14.94 -17.93 -6.21
CA MET A 321 -13.92 -17.02 -6.75
C MET A 321 -12.66 -17.16 -5.90
N ALA A 322 -11.54 -17.48 -6.52
CA ALA A 322 -10.25 -17.62 -5.85
C ALA A 322 -9.26 -16.55 -6.32
N LYS A 323 -8.60 -15.91 -5.35
CA LYS A 323 -7.47 -15.00 -5.59
C LYS A 323 -6.19 -15.83 -5.69
N ILE A 324 -5.38 -15.55 -6.72
CA ILE A 324 -4.07 -16.15 -6.87
C ILE A 324 -3.02 -15.04 -6.94
N VAL A 325 -2.02 -15.12 -6.07
CA VAL A 325 -0.88 -14.19 -6.06
C VAL A 325 0.42 -14.99 -6.25
N GLY A 326 1.49 -14.30 -6.64
CA GLY A 326 2.80 -14.93 -6.85
C GLY A 326 3.28 -15.66 -5.59
N THR A 327 4.00 -16.75 -5.78
CA THR A 327 4.49 -17.65 -4.74
C THR A 327 5.22 -16.91 -3.62
N LYS A 328 6.08 -15.97 -3.96
CA LYS A 328 6.84 -15.13 -3.01
C LYS A 328 5.97 -14.24 -2.10
N ASN A 329 4.67 -14.15 -2.34
CA ASN A 329 3.77 -13.41 -1.45
C ASN A 329 3.31 -14.24 -0.25
N TYR A 330 3.51 -15.55 -0.26
CA TYR A 330 3.15 -16.45 0.83
C TYR A 330 4.33 -16.71 1.76
N ILE A 331 4.03 -17.00 3.02
CA ILE A 331 5.02 -17.52 3.96
C ILE A 331 5.35 -18.98 3.65
N SER A 332 6.62 -19.31 3.71
CA SER A 332 7.11 -20.69 3.78
C SER A 332 7.23 -21.12 5.24
N LEU A 333 6.32 -21.97 5.72
CA LEU A 333 6.37 -22.49 7.09
C LEU A 333 7.64 -23.33 7.34
N ARG A 334 8.18 -23.97 6.30
CA ARG A 334 9.46 -24.71 6.37
C ARG A 334 10.60 -23.74 6.71
N LYS A 335 10.79 -22.68 5.90
CA LYS A 335 11.83 -21.68 6.12
C LYS A 335 11.65 -20.96 7.46
N PHE A 336 10.42 -20.63 7.83
CA PHE A 336 10.15 -20.03 9.12
C PHE A 336 10.46 -20.96 10.28
N SER A 337 10.15 -22.26 10.18
CA SER A 337 10.52 -23.25 11.19
C SER A 337 12.04 -23.39 11.34
N GLU A 338 12.78 -23.37 10.23
CA GLU A 338 14.25 -23.37 10.22
C GLU A 338 14.80 -22.07 10.87
N LEU A 339 14.17 -20.93 10.60
CA LEU A 339 14.54 -19.63 11.17
C LEU A 339 14.36 -19.57 12.69
N LEU A 340 13.32 -20.19 13.24
CA LEU A 340 13.07 -20.25 14.68
C LEU A 340 14.16 -21.05 15.43
N LEU A 341 14.84 -21.97 14.76
CA LEU A 341 15.93 -22.75 15.36
C LEU A 341 17.25 -21.97 15.45
N ASN A 342 17.41 -20.91 14.65
CA ASN A 342 18.60 -20.09 14.63
C ASN A 342 18.46 -18.94 15.62
N ASN A 343 19.32 -18.86 16.62
CA ASN A 343 19.47 -17.67 17.47
C ASN A 343 20.18 -16.62 16.62
N THR A 344 19.42 -15.69 16.12
CA THR A 344 19.91 -14.61 15.27
C THR A 344 19.97 -13.31 16.02
N ASP A 345 20.89 -12.48 15.59
CA ASP A 345 21.29 -11.27 16.24
C ASP A 345 20.33 -10.11 15.95
N GLY A 346 19.84 -9.47 16.98
CA GLY A 346 19.18 -8.18 16.92
C GLY A 346 17.71 -8.18 17.36
N LYS A 347 17.42 -7.22 18.24
CA LYS A 347 16.10 -6.99 18.85
C LYS A 347 14.95 -7.03 17.84
N ASN A 348 15.06 -6.28 16.74
CA ASN A 348 13.97 -6.13 15.78
C ASN A 348 13.67 -7.44 15.05
N PHE A 349 14.67 -8.31 14.86
CA PHE A 349 14.48 -9.59 14.20
C PHE A 349 13.78 -10.61 15.11
N GLU A 350 14.10 -10.63 16.42
CA GLU A 350 13.40 -11.47 17.39
C GLU A 350 11.94 -11.03 17.56
N ILE A 351 11.68 -9.72 17.63
CA ILE A 351 10.29 -9.19 17.62
C ILE A 351 9.57 -9.58 16.33
N PHE A 352 10.25 -9.59 15.18
CA PHE A 352 9.67 -10.06 13.92
C PHE A 352 9.26 -11.52 13.99
N LYS A 353 10.11 -12.42 14.53
CA LYS A 353 9.74 -13.83 14.73
C LYS A 353 8.50 -13.99 15.61
N MET A 354 8.45 -13.29 16.74
CA MET A 354 7.29 -13.28 17.64
C MET A 354 6.03 -12.78 16.94
N LYS A 355 6.15 -11.73 16.17
CA LYS A 355 5.08 -11.13 15.36
C LYS A 355 4.52 -12.13 14.34
N ILE A 356 5.38 -12.88 13.63
CA ILE A 356 4.97 -13.91 12.68
C ILE A 356 4.29 -15.08 13.40
N LEU A 357 4.79 -15.54 14.55
CA LEU A 357 4.16 -16.60 15.36
C LEU A 357 2.69 -16.24 15.70
N ILE A 358 2.45 -15.01 16.15
CA ILE A 358 1.10 -14.53 16.47
C ILE A 358 0.25 -14.43 15.21
N TRP A 359 0.77 -13.81 14.15
CA TRP A 359 0.04 -13.67 12.88
C TRP A 359 -0.40 -15.01 12.31
N LEU A 360 0.42 -16.06 12.39
CA LEU A 360 0.07 -17.41 11.93
C LEU A 360 -1.15 -18.00 12.67
N THR A 361 -1.41 -17.56 13.89
CA THR A 361 -2.62 -17.97 14.62
C THR A 361 -3.88 -17.24 14.13
N GLU A 362 -3.75 -16.19 13.34
CA GLU A 362 -4.84 -15.31 12.91
C GLU A 362 -5.10 -15.38 11.40
N THR A 363 -4.04 -15.49 10.60
CA THR A 363 -4.15 -15.46 9.14
C THR A 363 -4.94 -16.66 8.61
N ARG A 364 -5.67 -16.41 7.53
CA ARG A 364 -6.34 -17.45 6.74
C ARG A 364 -5.63 -17.71 5.42
N THR A 365 -4.92 -16.70 4.91
CA THR A 365 -4.31 -16.72 3.58
C THR A 365 -2.83 -17.05 3.62
N GLY A 366 -2.11 -16.69 4.70
CA GLY A 366 -0.66 -16.78 4.79
C GLY A 366 0.06 -15.78 3.87
N GLU A 367 -0.63 -14.72 3.41
CA GLU A 367 -0.03 -13.68 2.57
C GLU A 367 0.74 -12.68 3.42
N LEU A 368 2.03 -12.54 3.18
CA LEU A 368 2.95 -11.68 3.93
C LEU A 368 2.55 -10.19 3.91
N ASP A 369 1.77 -9.77 2.92
CA ASP A 369 1.23 -8.41 2.83
C ASP A 369 0.21 -8.08 3.95
N GLU A 370 -0.25 -9.07 4.73
CA GLU A 370 -1.09 -8.84 5.90
C GLU A 370 -0.30 -8.32 7.11
N VAL A 371 1.00 -8.63 7.16
CA VAL A 371 1.87 -8.26 8.27
C VAL A 371 2.36 -6.83 8.11
N SER A 372 2.22 -6.04 9.16
CA SER A 372 2.71 -4.67 9.18
C SER A 372 4.23 -4.61 9.02
N LYS A 373 4.70 -3.70 8.16
CA LYS A 373 6.13 -3.45 7.94
C LYS A 373 6.75 -2.46 8.94
N VAL A 374 5.98 -1.98 9.89
CA VAL A 374 6.49 -1.03 10.89
C VAL A 374 7.61 -1.67 11.71
N MET A 375 8.75 -0.99 11.73
CA MET A 375 10.00 -1.44 12.38
C MET A 375 10.50 -2.83 11.92
N THR A 376 10.10 -3.26 10.73
CA THR A 376 10.58 -4.48 10.09
C THR A 376 11.33 -4.12 8.81
N ASN A 377 12.52 -4.68 8.60
CA ASN A 377 13.23 -4.57 7.34
C ASN A 377 12.59 -5.50 6.31
N ASP A 378 12.49 -5.08 5.04
CA ASP A 378 12.00 -5.93 3.95
C ASP A 378 12.83 -7.22 3.81
N ASP A 379 14.12 -7.18 4.15
CA ASP A 379 15.02 -8.34 4.16
C ASP A 379 14.55 -9.47 5.09
N TYR A 380 13.86 -9.13 6.19
CA TYR A 380 13.30 -10.13 7.12
C TYR A 380 12.21 -10.97 6.46
N PHE A 381 11.45 -10.40 5.54
CA PHE A 381 10.46 -11.15 4.79
C PHE A 381 11.09 -12.05 3.73
N GLU A 382 12.22 -11.65 3.13
CA GLU A 382 12.88 -12.46 2.07
C GLU A 382 13.27 -13.85 2.57
N VAL A 383 13.74 -13.97 3.83
CA VAL A 383 14.18 -15.27 4.39
C VAL A 383 13.02 -16.24 4.63
N ILE A 384 11.78 -15.77 4.75
CA ILE A 384 10.59 -16.59 5.00
C ILE A 384 9.65 -16.71 3.79
N ARG A 385 9.97 -16.05 2.66
CA ARG A 385 9.16 -16.13 1.44
C ARG A 385 9.11 -17.55 0.88
N HIS A 386 7.95 -17.95 0.42
CA HIS A 386 7.75 -19.24 -0.24
C HIS A 386 8.51 -19.28 -1.58
N ASP A 387 9.18 -20.40 -1.84
CA ASP A 387 10.04 -20.60 -3.02
C ASP A 387 9.40 -21.50 -4.10
N GLY A 388 8.15 -21.93 -3.90
CA GLY A 388 7.44 -22.85 -4.78
C GLY A 388 7.78 -24.32 -4.54
N TYR A 389 8.76 -24.62 -3.68
CA TYR A 389 9.10 -25.99 -3.37
C TYR A 389 8.16 -26.57 -2.32
N VAL A 390 7.49 -27.65 -2.67
CA VAL A 390 6.59 -28.41 -1.79
C VAL A 390 6.89 -29.91 -1.92
N ASN A 391 7.12 -30.55 -0.78
CA ASN A 391 7.33 -31.98 -0.70
C ASN A 391 6.32 -32.60 0.29
N THR A 392 5.63 -33.66 -0.09
CA THR A 392 4.63 -34.32 0.73
C THR A 392 5.18 -34.87 2.05
N LYS A 393 6.48 -35.09 2.15
CA LYS A 393 7.18 -35.52 3.37
C LYS A 393 7.61 -34.35 4.27
N GLN A 394 7.41 -33.12 3.86
CA GLN A 394 7.75 -31.95 4.68
C GLN A 394 6.81 -31.83 5.88
N LEU A 395 7.39 -31.36 6.99
CA LEU A 395 6.74 -31.22 8.29
C LEU A 395 5.43 -30.42 8.24
N HIS A 396 5.41 -29.33 7.48
CA HIS A 396 4.30 -28.38 7.37
C HIS A 396 3.48 -28.52 6.07
N TYR A 397 3.62 -29.62 5.33
CA TYR A 397 2.96 -29.82 4.03
C TYR A 397 1.43 -29.56 4.08
N GLU A 398 0.75 -30.12 5.06
CA GLU A 398 -0.71 -29.94 5.19
C GLU A 398 -1.14 -28.55 5.65
N GLN A 399 -0.19 -27.77 6.22
CA GLN A 399 -0.45 -26.39 6.67
C GLN A 399 -0.05 -25.36 5.64
N ASP A 400 0.63 -25.76 4.56
CA ASP A 400 1.15 -24.88 3.54
C ASP A 400 0.04 -24.02 2.91
N PHE A 401 0.20 -22.68 3.03
CA PHE A 401 -0.80 -21.73 2.60
C PHE A 401 -0.83 -21.58 1.08
N TRP A 402 0.33 -21.59 0.44
CA TRP A 402 0.40 -21.51 -1.02
C TRP A 402 -0.26 -22.73 -1.68
N LEU A 403 0.04 -23.93 -1.19
CA LEU A 403 -0.57 -25.17 -1.68
C LEU A 403 -2.09 -25.17 -1.52
N LYS A 404 -2.59 -24.64 -0.37
CA LYS A 404 -4.05 -24.51 -0.15
C LYS A 404 -4.67 -23.54 -1.14
N ALA A 405 -4.05 -22.38 -1.33
CA ALA A 405 -4.54 -21.38 -2.28
C ALA A 405 -4.59 -21.95 -3.72
N GLN A 406 -3.60 -22.74 -4.13
CA GLN A 406 -3.61 -23.42 -5.42
C GLN A 406 -4.79 -24.43 -5.54
N LYS A 407 -4.99 -25.27 -4.53
CA LYS A 407 -6.10 -26.23 -4.50
C LYS A 407 -7.49 -25.54 -4.53
N GLU A 408 -7.63 -24.43 -3.82
CA GLU A 408 -8.86 -23.63 -3.86
C GLU A 408 -9.09 -23.01 -5.23
N ALA A 409 -8.03 -22.52 -5.87
CA ALA A 409 -8.09 -21.94 -7.20
C ALA A 409 -8.43 -22.97 -8.30
N GLU A 410 -7.97 -24.20 -8.16
CA GLU A 410 -8.35 -25.30 -9.08
C GLU A 410 -9.86 -25.59 -9.04
N GLN A 411 -10.48 -25.45 -7.87
CA GLN A 411 -11.91 -25.73 -7.68
C GLN A 411 -12.81 -24.52 -7.98
N ALA A 412 -12.24 -23.33 -8.19
CA ALA A 412 -13.00 -22.12 -8.41
C ALA A 412 -13.40 -21.95 -9.89
N GLU A 413 -14.63 -21.49 -10.12
CA GLU A 413 -15.12 -21.10 -11.45
C GLU A 413 -14.41 -19.82 -11.93
N ILE A 414 -14.04 -18.94 -11.01
CA ILE A 414 -13.40 -17.67 -11.28
C ILE A 414 -12.03 -17.63 -10.60
N LYS A 415 -10.97 -17.53 -11.39
CA LYS A 415 -9.61 -17.27 -10.90
C LYS A 415 -9.31 -15.78 -11.08
N VAL A 416 -8.86 -15.09 -10.02
CA VAL A 416 -8.50 -13.68 -10.08
C VAL A 416 -6.99 -13.54 -9.85
N VAL A 417 -6.30 -12.95 -10.81
CA VAL A 417 -4.85 -12.70 -10.81
C VAL A 417 -4.54 -11.23 -11.05
N ASN A 418 -3.33 -10.79 -10.84
CA ASN A 418 -2.87 -9.51 -11.37
C ASN A 418 -2.12 -9.69 -12.70
N HIS A 419 -1.92 -8.59 -13.44
CA HIS A 419 -1.27 -8.64 -14.76
C HIS A 419 0.14 -9.24 -14.71
N ALA A 420 0.94 -8.92 -13.69
CA ALA A 420 2.28 -9.45 -13.56
C ALA A 420 2.28 -10.98 -13.39
N TYR A 421 1.41 -11.50 -12.53
CA TYR A 421 1.25 -12.94 -12.37
C TYR A 421 0.70 -13.61 -13.63
N LEU A 422 -0.24 -12.97 -14.33
CA LEU A 422 -0.74 -13.47 -15.60
C LEU A 422 0.39 -13.67 -16.61
N ILE A 423 1.24 -12.65 -16.80
CA ILE A 423 2.36 -12.69 -17.75
C ILE A 423 3.31 -13.83 -17.41
N GLU A 424 3.69 -13.96 -16.11
CA GLU A 424 4.55 -15.05 -15.64
C GLU A 424 3.95 -16.42 -15.96
N ARG A 425 2.66 -16.63 -15.68
CA ARG A 425 1.99 -17.92 -15.91
C ARG A 425 1.77 -18.25 -17.38
N LEU A 426 1.49 -17.25 -18.19
CA LEU A 426 1.38 -17.45 -19.64
C LEU A 426 2.72 -17.78 -20.29
N ALA A 427 3.82 -17.28 -19.75
CA ALA A 427 5.17 -17.64 -20.22
C ALA A 427 5.54 -19.10 -19.86
N ASP A 428 5.13 -19.57 -18.66
CA ASP A 428 5.51 -20.90 -18.16
C ASP A 428 4.57 -22.02 -18.64
N TYR A 429 3.26 -21.88 -18.37
CA TYR A 429 2.26 -22.96 -18.55
C TYR A 429 0.91 -22.44 -19.05
N PRO A 430 0.82 -21.82 -20.23
CA PRO A 430 -0.40 -21.16 -20.69
C PRO A 430 -1.57 -22.13 -20.86
N GLU A 431 -1.35 -23.28 -21.45
CA GLU A 431 -2.39 -24.27 -21.76
C GLU A 431 -3.10 -24.79 -20.49
N THR A 432 -2.34 -25.20 -19.49
CA THR A 432 -2.87 -25.71 -18.23
C THR A 432 -3.56 -24.62 -17.41
N PHE A 433 -3.01 -23.42 -17.41
CA PHE A 433 -3.54 -22.29 -16.65
C PHE A 433 -4.88 -21.80 -17.15
N LEU A 434 -5.09 -21.81 -18.47
CA LEU A 434 -6.29 -21.34 -19.17
C LEU A 434 -7.22 -22.46 -19.63
N GLU A 435 -6.94 -23.71 -19.25
CA GLU A 435 -7.73 -24.86 -19.68
C GLU A 435 -9.22 -24.67 -19.42
N ASN A 436 -10.03 -24.75 -20.48
CA ASN A 436 -11.49 -24.58 -20.47
C ASN A 436 -11.98 -23.26 -19.84
N ARG A 437 -11.19 -22.19 -19.92
CA ARG A 437 -11.50 -20.90 -19.34
C ARG A 437 -11.41 -19.77 -20.37
N VAL A 438 -12.20 -18.74 -20.16
CA VAL A 438 -12.11 -17.46 -20.86
C VAL A 438 -11.13 -16.58 -20.10
N LEU A 439 -10.24 -15.89 -20.81
CA LEU A 439 -9.35 -14.90 -20.23
C LEU A 439 -9.95 -13.51 -20.39
N VAL A 440 -10.11 -12.80 -19.26
CA VAL A 440 -10.53 -11.41 -19.20
C VAL A 440 -9.41 -10.58 -18.58
N VAL A 441 -8.90 -9.60 -19.32
CA VAL A 441 -7.92 -8.62 -18.84
C VAL A 441 -8.65 -7.31 -18.60
N ASP A 442 -8.90 -6.98 -17.35
CA ASP A 442 -9.57 -5.74 -16.93
C ASP A 442 -8.52 -4.64 -16.70
N GLU A 443 -8.84 -3.39 -17.03
CA GLU A 443 -7.91 -2.26 -17.11
C GLU A 443 -6.69 -2.59 -18.02
N ALA A 444 -6.98 -3.16 -19.18
CA ALA A 444 -5.99 -3.72 -20.11
C ALA A 444 -4.92 -2.71 -20.56
N GLN A 445 -5.22 -1.40 -20.52
CA GLN A 445 -4.24 -0.36 -20.81
C GLN A 445 -3.04 -0.36 -19.87
N GLN A 446 -3.16 -1.00 -18.68
CA GLN A 446 -2.05 -1.14 -17.74
C GLN A 446 -1.21 -2.40 -17.97
N LEU A 447 -1.68 -3.33 -18.83
CA LEU A 447 -0.92 -4.55 -19.14
C LEU A 447 0.43 -4.23 -19.79
N PHE A 448 0.44 -3.27 -20.70
CA PHE A 448 1.60 -2.89 -21.48
C PHE A 448 2.83 -2.47 -20.64
N PRO A 449 2.76 -1.48 -19.74
CA PRO A 449 3.90 -1.13 -18.89
C PRO A 449 4.29 -2.25 -17.92
N ILE A 450 3.35 -3.06 -17.45
CA ILE A 450 3.62 -4.20 -16.58
C ILE A 450 4.37 -5.30 -17.34
N MET A 451 4.01 -5.56 -18.59
CA MET A 451 4.67 -6.53 -19.44
C MET A 451 6.12 -6.12 -19.74
N GLU A 452 6.34 -4.84 -20.02
CA GLU A 452 7.68 -4.30 -20.21
C GLU A 452 8.54 -4.42 -18.94
N ASN A 453 7.96 -4.10 -17.78
CA ASN A 453 8.66 -4.24 -16.50
C ASN A 453 8.96 -5.71 -16.16
N ALA A 454 8.08 -6.64 -16.51
CA ALA A 454 8.30 -8.07 -16.27
C ALA A 454 9.45 -8.64 -17.10
N GLY A 455 9.73 -8.07 -18.26
CA GLY A 455 10.86 -8.45 -19.11
C GLY A 455 12.18 -7.77 -18.76
N GLN A 456 12.21 -6.88 -17.76
CA GLN A 456 13.43 -6.22 -17.34
C GLN A 456 14.22 -7.11 -16.38
N LYS A 457 15.52 -7.22 -16.61
CA LYS A 457 16.47 -7.73 -15.65
C LYS A 457 17.07 -6.55 -14.90
N SER A 458 17.32 -6.70 -13.61
CA SER A 458 17.95 -5.65 -12.82
C SER A 458 18.96 -6.20 -11.83
N LEU A 459 19.93 -5.37 -11.50
CA LEU A 459 21.04 -5.72 -10.62
C LEU A 459 21.43 -4.50 -9.79
N LYS A 460 21.62 -4.68 -8.50
CA LYS A 460 22.08 -3.60 -7.61
C LYS A 460 23.60 -3.51 -7.70
N ILE A 461 24.09 -2.37 -8.16
CA ILE A 461 25.51 -2.15 -8.45
C ILE A 461 26.35 -2.35 -7.18
N THR A 462 25.90 -1.82 -6.05
CA THR A 462 26.64 -1.96 -4.76
C THR A 462 26.79 -3.42 -4.34
N ASP A 463 25.78 -4.25 -4.55
CA ASP A 463 25.82 -5.66 -4.13
C ASP A 463 26.80 -6.49 -4.98
N GLU A 464 27.02 -6.10 -6.22
CA GLU A 464 28.06 -6.71 -7.07
C GLU A 464 29.46 -6.20 -6.68
N LEU A 465 29.59 -4.90 -6.40
CA LEU A 465 30.89 -4.33 -6.02
C LEU A 465 31.42 -4.88 -4.68
N ILE A 466 30.52 -5.19 -3.72
CA ILE A 466 30.88 -5.81 -2.44
C ILE A 466 31.47 -7.23 -2.61
N LYS A 467 31.15 -7.94 -3.70
CA LYS A 467 31.69 -9.28 -3.97
C LYS A 467 33.15 -9.27 -4.42
N ILE A 468 33.68 -8.08 -4.75
CA ILE A 468 35.05 -7.93 -5.19
C ILE A 468 35.94 -7.85 -3.95
N ASP A 469 36.65 -8.93 -3.67
CA ASP A 469 37.67 -8.99 -2.61
C ASP A 469 39.05 -8.85 -3.20
N ALA A 470 39.57 -7.61 -3.18
CA ALA A 470 40.88 -7.33 -3.73
C ALA A 470 42.03 -7.86 -2.85
N GLU A 471 41.81 -8.10 -1.54
CA GLU A 471 42.85 -8.55 -0.61
C GLU A 471 43.13 -10.05 -0.76
N THR A 472 42.11 -10.83 -1.11
CA THR A 472 42.24 -12.28 -1.33
C THR A 472 42.53 -12.68 -2.78
N SER A 473 42.62 -11.72 -3.68
CA SER A 473 42.94 -11.96 -5.10
C SER A 473 44.38 -12.36 -5.34
N GLU A 474 44.63 -13.24 -6.33
CA GLU A 474 45.97 -13.61 -6.79
C GLU A 474 46.78 -12.39 -7.28
N ASN A 475 46.10 -11.33 -7.77
CA ASN A 475 46.69 -10.07 -8.19
C ASN A 475 45.93 -8.84 -7.65
N PRO A 476 46.17 -8.44 -6.38
CA PRO A 476 45.41 -7.35 -5.74
C PRO A 476 45.46 -6.00 -6.47
N GLN A 477 46.60 -5.68 -7.10
CA GLN A 477 46.74 -4.41 -7.82
C GLN A 477 45.93 -4.37 -9.12
N LEU A 478 45.88 -5.48 -9.85
CA LEU A 478 45.06 -5.62 -11.05
C LEU A 478 43.59 -5.56 -10.69
N THR A 479 43.17 -6.31 -9.67
CA THR A 479 41.77 -6.33 -9.19
C THR A 479 41.33 -4.96 -8.78
N LYS A 480 42.12 -4.20 -8.06
CA LYS A 480 41.79 -2.83 -7.67
C LYS A 480 41.64 -1.89 -8.88
N ARG A 481 42.56 -2.01 -9.88
CA ARG A 481 42.45 -1.23 -11.14
C ARG A 481 41.19 -1.55 -11.92
N LEU A 482 40.83 -2.81 -12.02
CA LEU A 482 39.60 -3.23 -12.71
C LEU A 482 38.35 -2.75 -11.95
N GLN A 483 38.34 -2.81 -10.62
CA GLN A 483 37.27 -2.28 -9.80
C GLN A 483 37.12 -0.75 -10.01
N GLU A 484 38.19 0.02 -9.99
CA GLU A 484 38.18 1.46 -10.28
C GLU A 484 37.69 1.76 -11.70
N SER A 485 38.13 0.98 -12.69
CA SER A 485 37.68 1.07 -14.08
C SER A 485 36.15 0.80 -14.18
N LEU A 486 35.69 -0.28 -13.58
CA LEU A 486 34.25 -0.66 -13.58
C LEU A 486 33.39 0.41 -12.94
N VAL A 487 33.76 0.91 -11.75
CA VAL A 487 33.05 2.00 -11.07
C VAL A 487 33.01 3.26 -11.91
N PHE A 488 34.12 3.60 -12.56
CA PHE A 488 34.19 4.76 -13.45
C PHE A 488 33.24 4.59 -14.66
N GLN A 489 33.23 3.42 -15.34
CA GLN A 489 32.36 3.17 -16.48
C GLN A 489 30.89 3.17 -16.07
N LEU A 490 30.54 2.53 -14.94
CA LEU A 490 29.17 2.52 -14.42
C LEU A 490 28.66 3.91 -14.01
N ASN A 491 29.54 4.87 -13.75
CA ASN A 491 29.15 6.25 -13.41
C ASN A 491 29.06 7.19 -14.61
N LYS A 492 29.42 6.75 -15.82
CA LYS A 492 29.26 7.57 -17.03
C LYS A 492 27.77 7.76 -17.35
N LYS A 493 27.47 8.86 -18.04
CA LYS A 493 26.13 9.13 -18.57
C LYS A 493 25.76 8.16 -19.71
N GLU A 494 26.74 7.85 -20.56
CA GLU A 494 26.62 6.83 -21.59
C GLU A 494 27.48 5.63 -21.19
N LEU A 495 26.83 4.47 -21.03
CA LEU A 495 27.51 3.25 -20.58
C LEU A 495 28.28 2.61 -21.73
N ASP A 496 29.54 2.32 -21.53
CA ASP A 496 30.35 1.48 -22.42
C ASP A 496 30.14 0.00 -22.02
N LEU A 497 29.12 -0.62 -22.59
CA LEU A 497 28.71 -1.96 -22.20
C LEU A 497 29.79 -3.02 -22.45
N ASN A 498 30.56 -2.88 -23.55
CA ASN A 498 31.65 -3.81 -23.85
C ASN A 498 32.73 -3.76 -22.78
N LYS A 499 33.12 -2.55 -22.38
CA LYS A 499 34.13 -2.38 -21.34
C LYS A 499 33.64 -2.83 -19.97
N ILE A 500 32.40 -2.52 -19.61
CA ILE A 500 31.78 -3.00 -18.37
C ILE A 500 31.76 -4.53 -18.34
N LYS A 501 31.41 -5.18 -19.45
CA LYS A 501 31.37 -6.63 -19.56
C LYS A 501 32.75 -7.26 -19.38
N ILE A 502 33.77 -6.71 -20.07
CA ILE A 502 35.16 -7.20 -19.93
C ILE A 502 35.64 -7.08 -18.50
N ASP A 503 35.49 -5.88 -17.88
CA ASP A 503 35.90 -5.66 -16.50
C ASP A 503 35.13 -6.59 -15.52
N ALA A 504 33.85 -6.86 -15.77
CA ALA A 504 33.02 -7.77 -14.97
C ALA A 504 33.43 -9.24 -15.11
N ASP A 505 33.74 -9.69 -16.31
CA ASP A 505 34.21 -11.07 -16.60
C ASP A 505 35.55 -11.31 -15.92
N GLU A 506 36.49 -10.37 -16.02
CA GLU A 506 37.83 -10.47 -15.39
C GLU A 506 37.74 -10.41 -13.85
N LEU A 507 36.77 -9.71 -13.29
CA LEU A 507 36.46 -9.65 -11.86
C LEU A 507 35.59 -10.84 -11.35
N GLY A 508 35.14 -11.73 -12.23
CA GLY A 508 34.29 -12.87 -11.88
C GLY A 508 32.87 -12.51 -11.46
N LEU A 509 32.37 -11.35 -11.84
CA LEU A 509 31.03 -10.86 -11.51
C LEU A 509 29.96 -11.47 -12.42
N ARG A 510 29.68 -12.75 -12.23
CA ARG A 510 28.82 -13.58 -13.10
C ARG A 510 27.44 -12.98 -13.35
N ASN A 511 26.83 -12.36 -12.35
CA ASN A 511 25.49 -11.78 -12.52
C ASN A 511 25.53 -10.53 -13.41
N LEU A 512 26.56 -9.71 -13.28
CA LEU A 512 26.74 -8.53 -14.12
C LEU A 512 27.06 -8.92 -15.57
N SER A 513 27.94 -9.91 -15.75
CA SER A 513 28.26 -10.47 -17.08
C SER A 513 27.01 -11.06 -17.76
N ALA A 514 26.23 -11.86 -17.03
CA ALA A 514 24.98 -12.45 -17.53
C ALA A 514 23.90 -11.41 -17.84
N LEU A 515 23.86 -10.29 -17.12
CA LEU A 515 22.95 -9.20 -17.42
C LEU A 515 23.30 -8.52 -18.75
N LEU A 516 24.59 -8.49 -19.11
CA LEU A 516 25.13 -7.85 -20.32
C LEU A 516 25.37 -8.81 -21.50
N GLU A 517 24.94 -10.07 -21.38
CA GLU A 517 25.29 -11.13 -22.34
C GLU A 517 24.50 -11.06 -23.65
N ALA A 518 23.29 -10.51 -23.65
CA ALA A 518 22.42 -10.49 -24.83
C ALA A 518 22.77 -9.32 -25.77
N ASP A 519 22.96 -9.63 -27.07
CA ASP A 519 23.37 -8.64 -28.09
C ASP A 519 22.29 -7.59 -28.43
N ASN A 520 21.03 -7.88 -28.16
CA ASN A 520 19.90 -7.03 -28.55
C ASN A 520 19.14 -6.49 -27.33
N GLN A 521 19.84 -5.74 -26.46
CA GLN A 521 19.23 -5.17 -25.25
C GLN A 521 19.55 -3.70 -25.07
N ILE A 522 18.64 -3.00 -24.41
CA ILE A 522 18.82 -1.64 -23.90
C ILE A 522 19.24 -1.74 -22.45
N VAL A 523 20.40 -1.18 -22.10
CA VAL A 523 20.91 -1.16 -20.73
C VAL A 523 20.95 0.28 -20.22
N TRP A 524 20.51 0.49 -18.99
CA TRP A 524 20.52 1.81 -18.35
C TRP A 524 20.72 1.70 -16.85
N ARG A 525 21.12 2.83 -16.25
CA ARG A 525 21.29 2.97 -14.81
C ARG A 525 20.25 3.93 -14.22
N GLU A 526 19.65 3.51 -13.11
CA GLU A 526 18.74 4.36 -12.35
C GLU A 526 18.83 4.02 -10.84
N ASN A 527 18.94 5.02 -9.98
CA ASN A 527 18.93 4.87 -8.51
C ASN A 527 19.87 3.78 -7.94
N GLY A 528 21.10 3.66 -8.51
CA GLY A 528 22.09 2.67 -8.08
C GLY A 528 21.83 1.24 -8.57
N MET A 529 20.80 1.05 -9.39
CA MET A 529 20.51 -0.20 -10.09
C MET A 529 20.94 -0.11 -11.54
N LEU A 530 21.40 -1.23 -12.10
CA LEU A 530 21.59 -1.43 -13.52
C LEU A 530 20.43 -2.28 -14.05
N TYR A 531 19.81 -1.83 -15.11
CA TYR A 531 18.69 -2.50 -15.76
C TYR A 531 19.06 -2.92 -17.18
N ALA A 532 18.51 -4.03 -17.61
CA ALA A 532 18.57 -4.47 -18.99
C ALA A 532 17.18 -4.92 -19.47
N SER A 533 16.79 -4.51 -20.65
CA SER A 533 15.55 -4.92 -21.32
C SER A 533 15.84 -5.28 -22.76
N ASP A 534 15.12 -6.27 -23.27
CA ASP A 534 15.17 -6.64 -24.68
C ASP A 534 14.76 -5.47 -25.57
N GLN A 535 15.45 -5.27 -26.69
CA GLN A 535 15.10 -4.27 -27.70
C GLN A 535 13.84 -4.66 -28.47
N ASP A 536 13.58 -5.97 -28.58
CA ASP A 536 12.39 -6.47 -29.24
C ASP A 536 11.12 -6.18 -28.43
N PHE A 537 10.04 -5.96 -29.15
CA PHE A 537 8.75 -5.70 -28.54
C PHE A 537 8.12 -6.98 -28.04
N TYR A 538 7.62 -6.96 -26.81
CA TYR A 538 6.84 -8.07 -26.30
C TYR A 538 5.57 -8.26 -27.13
N ASN A 539 5.26 -9.51 -27.46
CA ASN A 539 4.05 -9.89 -28.19
C ASN A 539 3.16 -10.72 -27.26
N PHE A 540 2.14 -10.06 -26.70
CA PHE A 540 1.20 -10.72 -25.81
C PHE A 540 0.32 -11.75 -26.53
N GLU A 541 0.02 -11.54 -27.80
CA GLU A 541 -0.75 -12.49 -28.62
C GLU A 541 -0.09 -13.87 -28.64
N ARG A 542 1.25 -13.94 -28.73
CA ARG A 542 2.01 -15.21 -28.74
C ARG A 542 1.95 -15.99 -27.44
N LEU A 543 1.64 -15.33 -26.32
CA LEU A 543 1.49 -15.97 -25.01
C LEU A 543 0.12 -16.63 -24.84
N ILE A 544 -0.85 -16.31 -25.70
CA ILE A 544 -2.23 -16.80 -25.58
C ILE A 544 -2.41 -18.09 -26.39
N PRO A 545 -2.88 -19.18 -25.78
CA PRO A 545 -3.22 -20.41 -26.52
C PRO A 545 -4.28 -20.15 -27.60
N LYS A 546 -4.11 -20.71 -28.78
CA LYS A 546 -4.96 -20.47 -29.96
C LYS A 546 -6.46 -20.71 -29.73
N ASN A 547 -6.79 -21.61 -28.82
CA ASN A 547 -8.19 -21.98 -28.49
C ASN A 547 -8.79 -21.21 -27.31
N THR A 548 -8.08 -20.19 -26.79
CA THR A 548 -8.52 -19.40 -25.65
C THR A 548 -9.24 -18.13 -26.14
N LYS A 549 -10.49 -17.95 -25.72
CA LYS A 549 -11.18 -16.67 -25.90
C LYS A 549 -10.58 -15.62 -24.96
N LEU A 550 -10.13 -14.50 -25.55
CA LEU A 550 -9.56 -13.35 -24.85
C LEU A 550 -10.47 -12.13 -24.97
N PHE A 551 -10.74 -11.49 -23.83
CA PHE A 551 -11.34 -10.18 -23.73
C PHE A 551 -10.38 -9.18 -23.06
N MET A 552 -10.14 -8.06 -23.71
CA MET A 552 -9.33 -6.96 -23.25
C MET A 552 -10.26 -5.77 -22.97
N LEU A 553 -10.48 -5.46 -21.69
CA LEU A 553 -11.37 -4.37 -21.29
C LEU A 553 -10.57 -3.20 -20.71
N GLY A 554 -10.95 -1.99 -21.03
CA GLY A 554 -10.34 -0.79 -20.46
C GLY A 554 -11.18 0.46 -20.71
N ALA A 555 -10.87 1.51 -19.97
CA ALA A 555 -11.54 2.80 -20.15
C ALA A 555 -11.00 3.56 -21.38
N THR A 556 -9.78 3.24 -21.82
CA THR A 556 -9.14 3.88 -22.96
C THR A 556 -8.17 2.88 -23.62
N LEU A 557 -8.58 2.26 -24.69
CA LEU A 557 -7.78 1.31 -25.49
C LEU A 557 -7.43 1.86 -26.87
N SER A 558 -8.11 2.92 -27.32
CA SER A 558 -7.77 3.66 -28.53
C SER A 558 -6.90 4.85 -28.20
N LEU A 559 -5.67 4.86 -28.68
CA LEU A 559 -4.74 5.99 -28.58
C LEU A 559 -5.07 7.09 -29.59
N SER A 560 -5.76 6.77 -30.68
CA SER A 560 -6.27 7.75 -31.64
C SER A 560 -7.68 7.40 -32.09
N LYS A 561 -8.40 8.40 -32.62
CA LYS A 561 -9.77 8.21 -33.10
C LYS A 561 -9.85 7.28 -34.33
N ASP A 562 -8.79 7.26 -35.11
CA ASP A 562 -8.77 6.65 -36.43
C ASP A 562 -8.10 5.26 -36.45
N LYS A 563 -7.38 4.89 -35.41
CA LYS A 563 -6.74 3.55 -35.28
C LYS A 563 -6.72 3.12 -33.80
N PRO A 564 -7.24 1.94 -33.47
CA PRO A 564 -7.05 1.32 -32.17
C PRO A 564 -5.58 0.86 -32.06
N SER A 565 -4.71 1.72 -31.56
CA SER A 565 -3.26 1.44 -31.52
C SER A 565 -2.84 0.58 -30.33
N PHE A 566 -3.73 0.35 -29.36
CA PHE A 566 -3.38 -0.46 -28.19
C PHE A 566 -3.24 -1.96 -28.51
N PRO A 567 -4.11 -2.59 -29.34
CA PRO A 567 -3.88 -3.94 -29.83
C PRO A 567 -2.53 -4.10 -30.54
N ASP A 568 -2.17 -3.14 -31.40
CA ASP A 568 -0.90 -3.16 -32.13
C ASP A 568 0.33 -3.11 -31.18
N LEU A 569 0.25 -2.34 -30.09
CA LEU A 569 1.31 -2.29 -29.07
C LEU A 569 1.50 -3.64 -28.36
N LEU A 570 0.44 -4.43 -28.21
CA LEU A 570 0.48 -5.76 -27.61
C LEU A 570 0.78 -6.87 -28.65
N GLY A 571 0.99 -6.52 -29.91
CA GLY A 571 1.38 -7.43 -30.98
C GLY A 571 0.23 -8.16 -31.66
N PHE A 572 -1.03 -7.76 -31.44
CA PHE A 572 -2.19 -8.36 -32.09
C PHE A 572 -2.31 -7.90 -33.55
N THR A 573 -2.50 -8.86 -34.43
CA THR A 573 -2.70 -8.63 -35.86
C THR A 573 -4.12 -8.93 -36.33
N ASP A 574 -4.81 -9.86 -35.66
CA ASP A 574 -6.20 -10.23 -35.88
C ASP A 574 -7.02 -10.08 -34.61
N TYR A 575 -7.83 -9.02 -34.55
CA TYR A 575 -8.65 -8.70 -33.38
C TYR A 575 -9.95 -8.01 -33.77
N ARG A 576 -10.89 -7.99 -32.82
CA ARG A 576 -12.14 -7.25 -32.93
C ARG A 576 -12.13 -6.10 -31.89
N PHE A 577 -12.49 -4.89 -32.32
CA PHE A 577 -12.49 -3.71 -31.48
C PHE A 577 -13.89 -3.10 -31.35
N PHE A 578 -14.32 -2.87 -30.12
CA PHE A 578 -15.63 -2.32 -29.80
C PHE A 578 -15.49 -1.13 -28.85
N LYS A 579 -16.32 -0.12 -29.05
CA LYS A 579 -16.41 1.05 -28.18
C LYS A 579 -17.82 1.21 -27.66
N ILE A 580 -17.94 1.21 -26.33
CA ILE A 580 -19.20 1.57 -25.65
C ILE A 580 -19.12 3.04 -25.27
N GLU A 581 -19.92 3.87 -25.94
CA GLU A 581 -19.90 5.30 -25.67
C GLU A 581 -20.32 5.64 -24.25
N GLY A 582 -19.57 6.52 -23.59
CA GLY A 582 -19.91 7.16 -22.33
C GLY A 582 -20.96 8.25 -22.53
N ASN A 583 -21.63 8.68 -21.48
CA ASN A 583 -22.27 10.00 -21.51
C ASN A 583 -21.20 11.03 -21.17
N GLN A 584 -21.29 12.23 -21.76
CA GLN A 584 -20.48 13.33 -21.29
C GLN A 584 -20.83 13.62 -19.82
N ALA A 585 -19.82 13.72 -18.96
CA ALA A 585 -20.05 13.98 -17.56
C ALA A 585 -20.57 15.43 -17.39
N THR A 586 -21.73 15.57 -16.77
CA THR A 586 -22.32 16.90 -16.43
C THR A 586 -21.85 17.40 -15.07
N ASN A 587 -21.27 16.51 -14.28
CA ASN A 587 -20.76 16.78 -12.94
C ASN A 587 -19.22 16.95 -12.91
N GLN A 588 -18.59 17.11 -14.07
CA GLN A 588 -17.17 17.40 -14.20
C GLN A 588 -16.92 18.46 -15.26
N GLN A 589 -15.86 19.23 -15.06
CA GLN A 589 -15.32 20.15 -16.09
C GLN A 589 -13.79 20.16 -16.05
N LEU A 590 -13.16 20.44 -17.20
CA LEU A 590 -11.73 20.65 -17.32
C LEU A 590 -11.45 22.09 -17.71
N LEU A 591 -10.64 22.75 -16.89
CA LEU A 591 -10.23 24.13 -17.03
C LEU A 591 -8.74 24.18 -17.31
N THR A 592 -8.33 24.78 -18.41
CA THR A 592 -6.93 24.98 -18.78
C THR A 592 -6.55 26.43 -18.57
N VAL A 593 -5.53 26.66 -17.73
CA VAL A 593 -5.03 28.01 -17.42
C VAL A 593 -4.19 28.53 -18.58
N THR A 594 -4.63 29.66 -19.18
CA THR A 594 -4.03 30.24 -20.40
C THR A 594 -2.88 31.22 -20.15
N ASP A 595 -2.90 31.89 -19.02
CA ASP A 595 -1.91 32.87 -18.55
C ASP A 595 -0.75 32.22 -17.77
N ALA A 596 -0.75 30.89 -17.64
CA ALA A 596 0.34 30.12 -17.04
C ALA A 596 1.70 30.42 -17.75
N PRO A 597 2.81 30.44 -17.01
CA PRO A 597 4.14 30.59 -17.59
C PRO A 597 4.51 29.39 -18.49
N ASN A 598 5.57 29.53 -19.28
CA ASN A 598 6.08 28.41 -20.04
C ASN A 598 6.92 27.50 -19.14
N ILE A 599 6.30 26.46 -18.61
CA ILE A 599 6.89 25.55 -17.64
C ILE A 599 8.23 24.93 -18.11
N LYS A 600 8.47 24.80 -19.42
CA LYS A 600 9.74 24.28 -19.93
C LYS A 600 10.93 25.19 -19.67
N ASN A 601 10.68 26.48 -19.50
CA ASN A 601 11.71 27.51 -19.37
C ASN A 601 11.92 27.93 -17.90
N LEU A 602 11.13 27.38 -16.98
CA LEU A 602 11.25 27.70 -15.56
C LEU A 602 12.34 26.84 -14.91
N SER A 603 13.07 27.44 -13.97
CA SER A 603 13.84 26.69 -12.98
C SER A 603 12.89 25.85 -12.12
N LEU A 604 13.42 24.87 -11.39
CA LEU A 604 12.59 24.07 -10.48
C LEU A 604 11.99 24.95 -9.36
N ILE A 605 12.72 25.96 -8.91
CA ILE A 605 12.28 26.90 -7.88
C ILE A 605 11.14 27.76 -8.41
N ASP A 606 11.31 28.42 -9.58
CA ASP A 606 10.26 29.23 -10.18
C ASP A 606 9.00 28.44 -10.52
N TYR A 607 9.18 27.16 -10.92
CA TYR A 607 8.07 26.25 -11.14
C TYR A 607 7.33 25.91 -9.83
N ALA A 608 8.07 25.68 -8.75
CA ALA A 608 7.48 25.43 -7.44
C ALA A 608 6.75 26.67 -6.92
N ASP A 609 7.31 27.85 -7.10
CA ASP A 609 6.71 29.13 -6.74
C ASP A 609 5.40 29.38 -7.48
N TYR A 610 5.40 29.22 -8.78
CA TYR A 610 4.19 29.35 -9.59
C TYR A 610 3.11 28.36 -9.16
N THR A 611 3.50 27.11 -8.92
CA THR A 611 2.57 26.04 -8.55
C THR A 611 2.00 26.29 -7.15
N ALA A 612 2.82 26.63 -6.16
CA ALA A 612 2.38 26.91 -4.80
C ALA A 612 1.44 28.12 -4.75
N ASN A 613 1.80 29.22 -5.43
CA ASN A 613 0.94 30.41 -5.53
C ASN A 613 -0.43 30.07 -6.17
N SER A 614 -0.44 29.26 -7.24
CA SER A 614 -1.69 28.84 -7.89
C SER A 614 -2.55 27.98 -6.96
N ILE A 615 -1.95 27.06 -6.19
CA ILE A 615 -2.61 26.25 -5.18
C ILE A 615 -3.15 27.14 -4.06
N GLY A 616 -2.37 28.13 -3.59
CA GLY A 616 -2.78 29.09 -2.58
C GLY A 616 -4.01 29.90 -3.00
N GLU A 617 -4.04 30.37 -4.25
CA GLU A 617 -5.23 31.06 -4.78
C GLU A 617 -6.46 30.15 -4.87
N LEU A 618 -6.30 28.91 -5.33
CA LEU A 618 -7.37 27.94 -5.41
C LEU A 618 -7.87 27.51 -4.02
N SER A 619 -7.01 27.46 -3.01
CA SER A 619 -7.36 27.07 -1.65
C SER A 619 -8.30 28.04 -0.95
N LYS A 620 -8.38 29.30 -1.41
CA LYS A 620 -9.36 30.29 -0.93
C LYS A 620 -10.81 29.84 -1.13
N LEU A 621 -11.07 28.90 -2.05
CA LEU A 621 -12.37 28.27 -2.23
C LEU A 621 -12.77 27.32 -1.10
N ASN A 622 -11.84 26.98 -0.22
CA ASN A 622 -12.04 26.10 0.94
C ASN A 622 -12.60 24.71 0.60
N LEU A 623 -12.29 24.19 -0.59
CA LEU A 623 -12.70 22.87 -1.10
C LEU A 623 -11.56 21.87 -1.00
N PRO A 624 -11.86 20.55 -0.86
CA PRO A 624 -10.87 19.49 -0.99
C PRO A 624 -10.14 19.56 -2.32
N MET A 625 -8.81 19.51 -2.29
CA MET A 625 -7.95 19.65 -3.44
C MET A 625 -6.94 18.50 -3.53
N VAL A 626 -6.85 17.87 -4.70
CA VAL A 626 -5.86 16.85 -5.02
C VAL A 626 -4.93 17.41 -6.09
N VAL A 627 -3.64 17.44 -5.81
CA VAL A 627 -2.61 17.95 -6.73
C VAL A 627 -1.73 16.79 -7.16
N LEU A 628 -1.67 16.49 -8.45
CA LEU A 628 -0.92 15.36 -8.98
C LEU A 628 0.36 15.79 -9.68
N PHE A 629 1.48 15.40 -9.12
CA PHE A 629 2.82 15.69 -9.64
C PHE A 629 3.36 14.55 -10.50
N THR A 630 4.24 14.90 -11.43
CA THR A 630 5.00 13.98 -12.27
C THR A 630 6.44 13.77 -11.79
N SER A 631 6.87 14.50 -10.76
CA SER A 631 8.23 14.49 -10.20
C SER A 631 8.18 14.59 -8.68
N LYS A 632 8.92 13.73 -7.99
CA LYS A 632 9.06 13.76 -6.53
C LYS A 632 9.72 15.07 -6.07
N MET A 633 10.75 15.50 -6.77
CA MET A 633 11.46 16.73 -6.45
C MET A 633 10.54 17.96 -6.51
N ALA A 634 9.71 18.05 -7.57
CA ALA A 634 8.74 19.14 -7.69
C ALA A 634 7.68 19.10 -6.56
N LEU A 635 7.20 17.92 -6.19
CA LEU A 635 6.28 17.77 -5.06
C LEU A 635 6.92 18.27 -3.76
N THR A 636 8.17 17.87 -3.48
CA THR A 636 8.88 18.26 -2.25
C THR A 636 9.04 19.77 -2.15
N PHE A 637 9.53 20.44 -3.21
CA PHE A 637 9.70 21.90 -3.20
C PHE A 637 8.37 22.66 -3.02
N VAL A 638 7.29 22.19 -3.67
CA VAL A 638 5.95 22.79 -3.49
C VAL A 638 5.42 22.56 -2.08
N ALA A 639 5.64 21.36 -1.52
CA ALA A 639 5.23 21.04 -0.16
C ALA A 639 5.93 21.91 0.88
N GLU A 640 7.25 22.08 0.75
CA GLU A 640 8.06 22.96 1.62
C GLU A 640 7.55 24.40 1.57
N LYS A 641 7.25 24.90 0.37
CA LYS A 641 6.77 26.28 0.20
C LYS A 641 5.38 26.47 0.81
N LEU A 642 4.43 25.58 0.52
CA LEU A 642 3.08 25.66 1.09
C LEU A 642 3.11 25.55 2.63
N SER A 643 3.97 24.68 3.17
CA SER A 643 4.14 24.57 4.62
C SER A 643 4.73 25.83 5.24
N ALA A 644 5.71 26.47 4.57
CA ALA A 644 6.28 27.74 5.03
C ALA A 644 5.25 28.89 5.00
N GLU A 645 4.29 28.85 4.09
CA GLU A 645 3.17 29.80 4.01
C GLU A 645 2.01 29.45 4.98
N GLY A 646 2.15 28.38 5.79
CA GLY A 646 1.17 27.98 6.82
C GLY A 646 0.00 27.13 6.31
N PHE A 647 0.09 26.55 5.12
CA PHE A 647 -0.95 25.66 4.62
C PHE A 647 -0.83 24.25 5.24
N GLU A 648 -1.95 23.71 5.71
CA GLU A 648 -2.05 22.30 6.10
C GLU A 648 -2.12 21.41 4.86
N ILE A 649 -1.06 20.68 4.61
CA ILE A 649 -0.93 19.79 3.45
C ILE A 649 -0.75 18.34 3.85
N LEU A 650 -1.21 17.43 2.98
CA LEU A 650 -1.01 16.00 3.05
C LEU A 650 -0.13 15.57 1.87
N ALA A 651 1.18 15.64 2.02
CA ALA A 651 2.15 15.34 0.97
C ALA A 651 2.64 13.90 1.06
N GLN A 652 2.60 13.19 -0.06
CA GLN A 652 3.07 11.81 -0.17
C GLN A 652 4.56 11.69 0.19
N ASP A 653 4.90 10.69 1.00
CA ASP A 653 6.24 10.36 1.49
C ASP A 653 6.89 11.45 2.39
N ILE A 654 6.16 12.53 2.69
CA ILE A 654 6.53 13.59 3.66
C ILE A 654 5.64 13.45 4.90
N ASN A 655 4.31 13.52 4.74
CA ASN A 655 3.36 13.43 5.85
C ASN A 655 2.80 12.01 6.06
N GLY A 656 3.29 11.04 5.29
CA GLY A 656 2.91 9.63 5.39
C GLY A 656 2.86 8.90 4.04
N SER A 657 2.61 7.59 4.11
CA SER A 657 2.42 6.76 2.91
C SER A 657 1.15 7.17 2.14
N PRO A 658 1.02 6.80 0.85
CA PRO A 658 -0.18 7.09 0.07
C PRO A 658 -1.49 6.69 0.74
N ALA A 659 -1.52 5.53 1.39
CA ALA A 659 -2.71 5.04 2.09
C ALA A 659 -3.05 5.89 3.33
N GLN A 660 -2.03 6.33 4.08
CA GLN A 660 -2.19 7.15 5.28
C GLN A 660 -2.71 8.55 4.95
N ILE A 661 -2.07 9.24 3.99
CA ILE A 661 -2.51 10.59 3.59
C ILE A 661 -3.90 10.56 2.94
N LYS A 662 -4.21 9.48 2.19
CA LYS A 662 -5.56 9.30 1.65
C LYS A 662 -6.61 9.14 2.76
N LYS A 663 -6.30 8.32 3.79
CA LYS A 663 -7.21 8.15 4.96
C LYS A 663 -7.46 9.47 5.68
N LYS A 664 -6.40 10.27 5.91
CA LYS A 664 -6.51 11.60 6.51
C LYS A 664 -7.36 12.54 5.65
N PHE A 665 -7.10 12.60 4.35
CA PHE A 665 -7.85 13.40 3.40
C PHE A 665 -9.34 13.01 3.38
N ASP A 666 -9.65 11.71 3.43
CA ASP A 666 -11.02 11.20 3.47
C ASP A 666 -11.77 11.57 4.77
N LYS A 667 -11.07 11.72 5.88
CA LYS A 667 -11.60 12.17 7.17
C LYS A 667 -11.73 13.71 7.25
N GLY A 668 -11.14 14.44 6.30
CA GLY A 668 -11.09 15.90 6.32
C GLY A 668 -10.00 16.51 7.22
N GLU A 669 -9.02 15.67 7.65
CA GLU A 669 -7.86 16.09 8.46
C GLU A 669 -6.82 16.91 7.65
N GLY A 670 -7.14 17.39 6.50
CA GLY A 670 -6.36 18.23 5.61
C GLY A 670 -7.07 18.35 4.27
N LYS A 671 -7.08 19.55 3.70
CA LYS A 671 -7.82 19.84 2.46
C LYS A 671 -6.98 19.78 1.20
N ILE A 672 -5.64 19.83 1.30
CA ILE A 672 -4.72 19.82 0.16
C ILE A 672 -3.89 18.54 0.19
N LEU A 673 -4.11 17.64 -0.77
CA LEU A 673 -3.35 16.41 -0.93
C LEU A 673 -2.40 16.55 -2.12
N LEU A 674 -1.09 16.31 -1.89
CA LEU A 674 -0.06 16.29 -2.92
C LEU A 674 0.37 14.86 -3.21
N GLY A 675 0.15 14.37 -4.42
CA GLY A 675 0.36 12.97 -4.78
C GLY A 675 1.24 12.73 -6.01
N LEU A 676 1.83 11.54 -6.10
CA LEU A 676 2.64 11.01 -7.20
C LEU A 676 2.02 9.72 -7.75
N GLY A 677 2.66 9.07 -8.68
CA GLY A 677 2.41 7.78 -9.31
C GLY A 677 1.12 7.03 -8.92
N SER A 678 1.05 6.50 -7.69
CA SER A 678 -0.11 5.75 -7.18
C SER A 678 -1.43 6.53 -7.21
N PHE A 679 -1.37 7.85 -7.03
CA PHE A 679 -2.55 8.73 -7.09
C PHE A 679 -3.00 9.03 -8.53
N TRP A 680 -2.13 8.86 -9.52
CA TRP A 680 -2.52 8.93 -10.92
C TRP A 680 -3.36 7.71 -11.34
N GLU A 681 -3.04 6.52 -10.85
CA GLU A 681 -3.52 5.26 -11.44
C GLU A 681 -4.25 4.33 -10.46
N GLY A 682 -4.07 4.47 -9.14
CA GLY A 682 -4.48 3.45 -8.17
C GLY A 682 -5.44 3.87 -7.07
N VAL A 683 -5.66 5.16 -6.84
CA VAL A 683 -6.42 5.67 -5.69
C VAL A 683 -7.66 6.44 -6.14
N ASP A 684 -8.82 6.10 -5.62
CA ASP A 684 -10.09 6.77 -5.91
C ASP A 684 -10.45 7.77 -4.81
N PHE A 685 -10.99 8.93 -5.19
CA PHE A 685 -11.40 10.00 -4.27
C PHE A 685 -12.93 10.06 -4.12
N ASP A 686 -13.52 8.93 -3.79
CA ASP A 686 -14.96 8.72 -3.74
C ASP A 686 -15.66 9.26 -2.47
N LYS A 687 -14.92 9.62 -1.43
CA LYS A 687 -15.47 10.15 -0.18
C LYS A 687 -15.83 11.63 -0.27
N GLN A 688 -15.19 12.37 -1.14
CA GLN A 688 -15.44 13.80 -1.34
C GLN A 688 -16.61 14.02 -2.29
N ASN A 689 -17.58 14.86 -1.90
CA ASN A 689 -18.71 15.24 -2.77
C ASN A 689 -18.30 16.29 -3.80
N GLN A 690 -17.39 17.17 -3.44
CA GLN A 690 -16.80 18.22 -4.27
C GLN A 690 -15.29 18.12 -4.17
N VAL A 691 -14.58 18.20 -5.30
CA VAL A 691 -13.12 18.11 -5.31
C VAL A 691 -12.52 18.90 -6.47
N ILE A 692 -11.41 19.56 -6.20
CA ILE A 692 -10.57 20.20 -7.22
C ILE A 692 -9.40 19.27 -7.49
N LEU A 693 -9.24 18.83 -8.75
CA LEU A 693 -8.06 18.11 -9.21
C LEU A 693 -7.11 19.08 -9.93
N VAL A 694 -5.92 19.28 -9.40
CA VAL A 694 -4.93 20.17 -10.01
C VAL A 694 -3.83 19.33 -10.67
N ILE A 695 -3.56 19.63 -11.93
CA ILE A 695 -2.48 19.06 -12.74
C ILE A 695 -1.46 20.16 -13.05
N PRO A 696 -0.41 20.30 -12.25
CA PRO A 696 0.59 21.37 -12.44
C PRO A 696 1.37 21.24 -13.76
N ARG A 697 1.60 20.00 -14.20
CA ARG A 697 2.35 19.70 -15.43
C ARG A 697 1.73 18.51 -16.16
N LEU A 698 1.62 18.60 -17.47
CA LEU A 698 1.14 17.52 -18.31
C LEU A 698 2.01 16.24 -18.14
N PRO A 699 1.41 15.05 -18.02
CA PRO A 699 2.12 13.81 -17.67
C PRO A 699 2.82 13.18 -18.88
N PHE A 700 3.62 13.97 -19.61
CA PHE A 700 4.53 13.42 -20.60
C PHE A 700 5.66 12.66 -19.93
N ALA A 701 6.02 11.52 -20.48
CA ALA A 701 7.26 10.85 -20.12
C ALA A 701 8.48 11.75 -20.41
N THR A 702 9.56 11.54 -19.66
CA THR A 702 10.81 12.26 -19.92
C THR A 702 11.41 11.80 -21.27
N PRO A 703 12.15 12.65 -21.98
CA PRO A 703 12.80 12.23 -23.22
C PRO A 703 13.78 11.06 -23.05
N ASP A 704 14.28 10.89 -21.85
CA ASP A 704 15.23 9.82 -21.50
C ASP A 704 14.51 8.53 -21.03
N ASP A 705 13.19 8.54 -20.92
CA ASP A 705 12.41 7.37 -20.57
C ASP A 705 12.59 6.25 -21.61
N ILE A 706 12.96 5.10 -21.13
CA ILE A 706 13.40 3.99 -21.98
C ILE A 706 12.27 3.36 -22.75
N LEU A 707 11.10 3.22 -22.12
CA LEU A 707 9.92 2.75 -22.82
C LEU A 707 9.54 3.70 -23.95
N THR A 708 9.62 5.01 -23.70
CA THR A 708 9.41 6.02 -24.73
C THR A 708 10.41 5.88 -25.88
N LYS A 709 11.69 5.65 -25.60
CA LYS A 709 12.72 5.45 -26.63
C LYS A 709 12.50 4.15 -27.40
N LYS A 710 12.21 3.06 -26.71
CA LYS A 710 11.94 1.74 -27.31
C LYS A 710 10.74 1.81 -28.27
N TYR A 711 9.60 2.32 -27.76
CA TYR A 711 8.36 2.37 -28.57
C TYR A 711 8.33 3.49 -29.60
N ALA A 712 9.12 4.54 -29.42
CA ALA A 712 9.33 5.57 -30.43
C ALA A 712 9.73 4.97 -31.78
N GLN A 713 10.48 3.89 -31.78
CA GLN A 713 10.96 3.22 -33.02
C GLN A 713 9.83 2.55 -33.81
N LYS A 714 8.67 2.27 -33.19
CA LYS A 714 7.50 1.68 -33.89
C LYS A 714 6.69 2.68 -34.71
N PHE A 715 6.88 3.98 -34.50
CA PHE A 715 6.02 5.01 -35.08
C PHE A 715 6.81 5.95 -35.98
N GLU A 716 6.23 6.35 -37.09
CA GLU A 716 6.80 7.37 -37.96
C GLU A 716 6.93 8.73 -37.25
N ASN A 717 5.95 9.06 -36.41
CA ASN A 717 5.96 10.25 -35.59
C ASN A 717 5.73 9.92 -34.11
N PRO A 718 6.79 9.47 -33.38
CA PRO A 718 6.69 8.97 -32.01
C PRO A 718 6.03 9.93 -31.03
N PHE A 719 6.27 11.23 -31.19
CA PHE A 719 5.70 12.24 -30.30
C PHE A 719 4.17 12.30 -30.46
N TYR A 720 3.65 12.36 -31.69
CA TYR A 720 2.23 12.46 -31.94
C TYR A 720 1.47 11.14 -31.82
N ASP A 721 2.12 10.02 -32.14
CA ASP A 721 1.46 8.73 -32.25
C ASP A 721 1.63 7.85 -31.01
N PHE A 722 2.60 8.18 -30.13
CA PHE A 722 2.82 7.49 -28.88
C PHE A 722 2.77 8.43 -27.66
N ASN A 723 3.64 9.48 -27.56
CA ASN A 723 3.77 10.28 -26.36
C ASN A 723 2.52 11.10 -26.03
N VAL A 724 1.92 11.76 -27.02
CA VAL A 724 0.71 12.56 -26.83
C VAL A 724 -0.48 11.67 -26.45
N PRO A 725 -0.75 10.54 -27.09
CA PRO A 725 -1.76 9.58 -26.66
C PRO A 725 -1.54 9.07 -25.25
N MET A 726 -0.32 8.66 -24.87
CA MET A 726 0.00 8.16 -23.54
C MET A 726 -0.22 9.22 -22.46
N ALA A 727 0.20 10.46 -22.69
CA ALA A 727 -0.06 11.56 -21.78
C ALA A 727 -1.56 11.86 -21.64
N THR A 728 -2.33 11.74 -22.75
CA THR A 728 -3.79 11.91 -22.73
C THR A 728 -4.46 10.79 -21.95
N LEU A 729 -3.98 9.55 -22.08
CA LEU A 729 -4.46 8.40 -21.32
C LEU A 729 -4.27 8.62 -19.82
N LYS A 730 -3.07 9.02 -19.38
CA LYS A 730 -2.79 9.34 -17.96
C LYS A 730 -3.71 10.44 -17.42
N LEU A 731 -3.96 11.49 -18.19
CA LEU A 731 -4.91 12.53 -17.82
C LEU A 731 -6.33 11.97 -17.65
N ARG A 732 -6.82 11.15 -18.58
CA ARG A 732 -8.15 10.52 -18.47
C ARG A 732 -8.25 9.63 -17.23
N GLN A 733 -7.20 8.90 -16.90
CA GLN A 733 -7.15 8.06 -15.70
C GLN A 733 -7.28 8.91 -14.43
N ALA A 734 -6.49 9.99 -14.31
CA ALA A 734 -6.56 10.91 -13.18
C ALA A 734 -7.95 11.58 -13.04
N ILE A 735 -8.52 12.04 -14.15
CA ILE A 735 -9.88 12.63 -14.20
C ILE A 735 -10.92 11.63 -13.69
N GLY A 736 -10.82 10.37 -14.09
CA GLY A 736 -11.72 9.31 -13.65
C GLY A 736 -11.66 9.00 -12.15
N ARG A 737 -10.57 9.37 -11.43
CA ARG A 737 -10.42 9.14 -9.98
C ARG A 737 -11.27 10.07 -9.13
N VAL A 738 -11.63 11.22 -9.63
CA VAL A 738 -12.45 12.23 -8.95
C VAL A 738 -13.90 12.24 -9.44
N ASN A 739 -14.36 11.17 -10.12
CA ASN A 739 -15.75 10.99 -10.56
C ASN A 739 -16.16 9.51 -10.44
N ARG A 740 -16.45 9.07 -9.21
CA ARG A 740 -16.84 7.69 -8.90
C ARG A 740 -18.31 7.53 -8.56
N ARG A 741 -18.98 8.61 -8.14
CA ARG A 741 -20.40 8.62 -7.75
C ARG A 741 -21.18 9.66 -8.55
N LYS A 742 -22.44 9.39 -8.78
CA LYS A 742 -23.33 10.33 -9.53
C LYS A 742 -23.41 11.74 -8.93
N ASN A 743 -23.33 11.83 -7.61
CA ASN A 743 -23.43 13.09 -6.86
C ASN A 743 -22.05 13.68 -6.50
N GLN A 744 -21.00 13.23 -7.14
CA GLN A 744 -19.66 13.77 -6.96
C GLN A 744 -19.39 14.80 -8.06
N TYR A 745 -19.10 16.03 -7.67
CA TYR A 745 -18.74 17.12 -8.58
C TYR A 745 -17.24 17.38 -8.55
N SER A 746 -16.62 17.59 -9.70
CA SER A 746 -15.19 17.90 -9.74
C SER A 746 -14.81 18.89 -10.83
N SER A 747 -13.90 19.80 -10.48
CA SER A 747 -13.25 20.70 -11.43
C SER A 747 -11.78 20.31 -11.59
N ILE A 748 -11.37 20.02 -12.81
CA ILE A 748 -10.00 19.63 -13.14
C ILE A 748 -9.29 20.89 -13.66
N VAL A 749 -8.23 21.32 -12.98
CA VAL A 749 -7.45 22.51 -13.31
C VAL A 749 -6.07 22.09 -13.84
N VAL A 750 -5.79 22.42 -15.10
CA VAL A 750 -4.48 22.19 -15.71
C VAL A 750 -3.70 23.49 -15.75
N LEU A 751 -2.64 23.59 -14.93
CA LEU A 751 -1.77 24.77 -14.81
C LEU A 751 -0.71 24.86 -15.93
N ASP A 752 -0.74 23.93 -16.86
CA ASP A 752 0.23 23.83 -17.96
C ASP A 752 -0.35 24.40 -19.27
N LYS A 753 0.05 25.61 -19.64
CA LYS A 753 -0.46 26.27 -20.84
C LYS A 753 -0.19 25.52 -22.16
N ARG A 754 0.66 24.49 -22.14
CA ARG A 754 0.90 23.65 -23.31
C ARG A 754 -0.39 22.98 -23.78
N LEU A 755 -1.35 22.73 -22.89
CA LEU A 755 -2.67 22.19 -23.24
C LEU A 755 -3.54 23.23 -23.96
N ALA A 756 -3.30 24.53 -23.80
CA ALA A 756 -4.01 25.60 -24.50
C ALA A 756 -3.42 25.90 -25.89
N GLY A 757 -2.07 26.04 -25.99
CA GLY A 757 -1.45 26.73 -27.12
C GLY A 757 -0.62 25.89 -28.08
N LYS A 758 -0.34 24.60 -27.81
CA LYS A 758 0.50 23.76 -28.70
C LYS A 758 -0.31 23.03 -29.76
N SER A 759 0.31 22.70 -30.90
CA SER A 759 -0.32 22.02 -32.03
C SER A 759 -1.01 20.69 -31.62
N TYR A 760 -0.35 19.89 -30.79
CA TYR A 760 -0.89 18.64 -30.26
C TYR A 760 -2.04 18.83 -29.24
N ALA A 761 -2.11 19.98 -28.60
CA ALA A 761 -3.12 20.27 -27.58
C ALA A 761 -4.54 20.20 -28.13
N LYS A 762 -4.75 20.58 -29.39
CA LYS A 762 -6.07 20.45 -30.04
C LYS A 762 -6.54 19.00 -30.07
N ARG A 763 -5.64 18.04 -30.35
CA ARG A 763 -5.93 16.61 -30.34
C ARG A 763 -6.22 16.10 -28.93
N MET A 764 -5.41 16.51 -27.92
CA MET A 764 -5.64 16.15 -26.52
C MET A 764 -7.01 16.69 -26.03
N ARG A 765 -7.28 17.98 -26.22
CA ARG A 765 -8.55 18.57 -25.80
C ARG A 765 -9.76 17.93 -26.51
N LYS A 766 -9.66 17.60 -27.80
CA LYS A 766 -10.72 16.90 -28.52
C LYS A 766 -11.02 15.53 -27.89
N ASN A 767 -9.99 14.78 -27.55
CA ASN A 767 -10.15 13.48 -26.89
C ASN A 767 -10.73 13.63 -25.47
N LEU A 768 -10.35 14.65 -24.72
CA LEU A 768 -10.87 14.94 -23.39
C LEU A 768 -12.32 15.44 -23.44
N SER A 769 -12.66 16.29 -24.44
CA SER A 769 -14.00 16.84 -24.60
C SER A 769 -15.09 15.82 -24.93
N GLU A 770 -14.70 14.59 -25.33
CA GLU A 770 -15.64 13.48 -25.51
C GLU A 770 -16.27 13.03 -24.18
N THR A 771 -15.60 13.27 -23.07
CA THR A 771 -16.02 12.80 -21.73
C THR A 771 -16.49 13.91 -20.80
N LEU A 772 -15.99 15.14 -20.94
CA LEU A 772 -16.34 16.28 -20.10
C LEU A 772 -16.15 17.62 -20.84
N PRO A 773 -16.85 18.71 -20.41
CA PRO A 773 -16.61 20.06 -20.94
C PRO A 773 -15.17 20.54 -20.71
N VAL A 774 -14.58 21.16 -21.73
CA VAL A 774 -13.23 21.72 -21.68
C VAL A 774 -13.28 23.23 -21.94
N LYS A 775 -12.81 24.04 -20.98
CA LYS A 775 -12.72 25.49 -21.09
C LYS A 775 -11.27 25.97 -20.98
N MET A 776 -10.96 27.09 -21.63
CA MET A 776 -9.65 27.75 -21.57
C MET A 776 -9.84 29.13 -20.96
N LEU A 777 -9.29 29.38 -19.78
CA LEU A 777 -9.51 30.56 -18.98
C LEU A 777 -8.18 31.06 -18.39
N ASN A 778 -8.09 32.33 -17.98
CA ASN A 778 -7.00 32.78 -17.09
C ASN A 778 -7.24 32.24 -15.67
N LEU A 779 -6.28 32.36 -14.76
CA LEU A 779 -6.38 31.82 -13.42
C LEU A 779 -7.55 32.40 -12.61
N LEU A 780 -7.78 33.70 -12.69
CA LEU A 780 -8.87 34.38 -11.95
C LEU A 780 -10.25 33.93 -12.45
N ASP A 781 -10.43 33.83 -13.77
CA ASP A 781 -11.67 33.33 -14.35
C ASP A 781 -11.85 31.83 -14.05
N THR A 782 -10.77 31.08 -13.96
CA THR A 782 -10.77 29.66 -13.54
C THR A 782 -11.32 29.52 -12.13
N ILE A 783 -10.87 30.35 -11.18
CA ILE A 783 -11.38 30.35 -9.79
C ILE A 783 -12.86 30.71 -9.76
N SER A 784 -13.28 31.70 -10.51
CA SER A 784 -14.69 32.12 -10.62
C SER A 784 -15.56 31.01 -11.21
N GLU A 785 -15.09 30.33 -12.23
CA GLU A 785 -15.79 29.22 -12.87
C GLU A 785 -15.91 28.01 -11.91
N ILE A 786 -14.87 27.69 -11.14
CA ILE A 786 -14.93 26.62 -10.12
C ILE A 786 -15.97 26.97 -9.07
N LYS A 787 -15.97 28.21 -8.58
CA LYS A 787 -16.95 28.67 -7.59
C LYS A 787 -18.38 28.48 -8.10
N ASN A 788 -18.66 28.89 -9.32
CA ASN A 788 -19.98 28.76 -9.92
C ASN A 788 -20.41 27.31 -10.16
N PHE A 789 -19.44 26.40 -10.37
CA PHE A 789 -19.71 25.00 -10.71
C PHE A 789 -19.77 24.09 -9.47
N LEU A 790 -18.96 24.35 -8.45
CA LEU A 790 -18.85 23.48 -7.27
C LEU A 790 -19.57 24.04 -6.04
N ILE A 791 -19.73 25.37 -5.91
CA ILE A 791 -20.35 26.04 -4.77
C ILE A 791 -21.69 26.63 -5.19
#